data_d249f40328f3510465f652d1a7e42e68
#
_entry.id   d249f40328f3510465f652d1a7e42e68
#
_cell.length_a   1.000
_cell.length_b   1.000
_cell.length_c   1.000
_cell.angle_alpha   90.00
_cell.angle_beta   90.00
_cell.angle_gamma   90.00
#
_symmetry.space_group_name_H-M   'P 1'
#
loop_
_entity.id
_entity.type
_entity.pdbx_description
1 polymer ?
#
loop_
_entity_poly.entity_id
_entity_poly.type
_entity_poly.pdbx_seq_one_letter_code
_entity_poly.pdbx_strand_id
1 'polypeptide(L)'
;MTFDKFTIKAQEVVQQAVNTAQQNGQQTIEPVHILKGILLKGRDVANFIFQKLGVNAQQIETLADQEIQHLPRVQSGQPYLSTDANNVLAKSQSLAKQMGDEFVSVETILLAVISDGATAGRILKDAGCTENDMRKAILELRQGQKVSSQSGDENYQSLDKYAKNLVEQARSGKLDPVIGRDDEIRRVLQILSRRTKNNPILIGEPGTGKTAIVEGLAERIVRGDVPENLKDKQLYSLDMGALVAGAKYKGEFEERLKSVINEVTKSEGRIILFIDEIHTLVGAGGGEGAMDAANILKPALARGELRAIGATTLNEYQKYFEKDKALERRFQTVMVDEPDEMSAISILRGLKERYENHHKVRIQDDACIAAVKLSERYISDRFLPDKAIDLMDEAAAKLRMERDSVPEELDEISRKLKQLEIEREAIKRENDQPKIDQLDKDIADLREQEKQYRAKWEGEKALVNKIQEDKQQIENLKIEAERAEREGNYERVAEIRYSKLKSLQDDINAIQSQLRNAQGAEAMVREEVTADDIAEVVSRWTGIPVTRMLQSEREKLLHLEEELHKRVIGQDEAITAVSDAVRRSRAGLQDPKRPIASFIFLGTTGVGKTELAKALAEYLFNDETMMTRIDMSEYQEKF
;
A
#
# COMPACT_ATOMS: atom_id res chain seq x y z
N MET A 1 15.44 -28.96 34.80
CA MET A 1 15.44 -27.50 34.87
C MET A 1 14.06 -27.05 34.45
N THR A 2 13.34 -26.25 35.24
CA THR A 2 12.08 -25.65 34.83
C THR A 2 12.39 -24.36 34.10
N PHE A 3 11.76 -24.16 32.93
CA PHE A 3 11.99 -22.98 32.07
C PHE A 3 11.00 -21.84 32.37
N ASP A 4 10.31 -21.89 33.53
CA ASP A 4 9.30 -20.91 33.93
C ASP A 4 9.84 -19.46 34.07
N LYS A 5 11.16 -19.34 34.27
CA LYS A 5 11.86 -18.05 34.35
C LYS A 5 12.52 -17.63 33.03
N PHE A 6 12.19 -18.24 31.93
CA PHE A 6 12.67 -17.87 30.60
C PHE A 6 11.55 -17.14 29.85
N THR A 7 11.90 -16.17 29.03
CA THR A 7 10.96 -15.55 28.12
C THR A 7 10.44 -16.57 27.11
N ILE A 8 9.30 -16.30 26.49
CA ILE A 8 8.71 -17.20 25.48
C ILE A 8 9.72 -17.48 24.35
N LYS A 9 10.38 -16.45 23.83
CA LYS A 9 11.42 -16.62 22.79
C LYS A 9 12.64 -17.41 23.28
N ALA A 10 13.06 -17.19 24.52
CA ALA A 10 14.17 -17.95 25.11
C ALA A 10 13.80 -19.44 25.28
N GLN A 11 12.55 -19.75 25.61
CA GLN A 11 12.04 -21.13 25.63
C GLN A 11 12.00 -21.74 24.22
N GLU A 12 11.55 -20.98 23.21
CA GLU A 12 11.56 -21.42 21.82
C GLU A 12 12.99 -21.68 21.30
N VAL A 13 13.98 -20.88 21.71
CA VAL A 13 15.40 -21.08 21.39
C VAL A 13 15.87 -22.43 21.95
N VAL A 14 15.57 -22.73 23.21
CA VAL A 14 15.95 -24.00 23.83
C VAL A 14 15.22 -25.17 23.16
N GLN A 15 13.93 -25.03 22.88
CA GLN A 15 13.17 -26.06 22.16
C GLN A 15 13.72 -26.29 20.75
N GLN A 16 14.12 -25.22 20.05
CA GLN A 16 14.76 -25.35 18.74
C GLN A 16 16.11 -26.06 18.83
N ALA A 17 16.89 -25.83 19.89
CA ALA A 17 18.12 -26.55 20.12
C ALA A 17 17.88 -28.09 20.29
N VAL A 18 16.83 -28.46 21.02
CA VAL A 18 16.35 -29.84 21.14
C VAL A 18 16.00 -30.43 19.77
N ASN A 19 15.16 -29.69 19.01
CA ASN A 19 14.72 -30.12 17.68
C ASN A 19 15.92 -30.31 16.72
N THR A 20 16.89 -29.39 16.76
CA THR A 20 18.08 -29.45 15.92
C THR A 20 18.93 -30.69 16.27
N ALA A 21 19.11 -30.99 17.55
CA ALA A 21 19.82 -32.20 17.98
C ALA A 21 19.08 -33.47 17.52
N GLN A 22 17.76 -33.53 17.65
CA GLN A 22 16.94 -34.66 17.19
C GLN A 22 17.04 -34.88 15.69
N GLN A 23 16.94 -33.82 14.89
CA GLN A 23 17.03 -33.89 13.43
C GLN A 23 18.39 -34.41 12.94
N ASN A 24 19.44 -34.11 13.68
CA ASN A 24 20.80 -34.60 13.36
C ASN A 24 21.13 -35.97 14.01
N GLY A 25 20.18 -36.60 14.69
CA GLY A 25 20.37 -37.90 15.34
C GLY A 25 21.35 -37.82 16.52
N GLN A 26 21.38 -36.70 17.23
CA GLN A 26 22.29 -36.47 18.36
C GLN A 26 21.52 -36.56 19.68
N GLN A 27 22.06 -37.30 20.64
CA GLN A 27 21.46 -37.52 21.94
C GLN A 27 21.81 -36.40 22.94
N THR A 28 22.95 -35.74 22.73
CA THR A 28 23.45 -34.69 23.63
C THR A 28 23.23 -33.32 23.01
N ILE A 29 22.56 -32.42 23.73
CA ILE A 29 22.35 -31.03 23.33
C ILE A 29 23.54 -30.22 23.83
N GLU A 30 24.39 -29.78 22.92
CA GLU A 30 25.59 -28.98 23.20
C GLU A 30 25.28 -27.47 23.08
N PRO A 31 26.13 -26.56 23.62
CA PRO A 31 25.96 -25.12 23.47
C PRO A 31 25.86 -24.64 22.04
N VAL A 32 26.42 -25.36 21.06
CA VAL A 32 26.29 -25.02 19.63
C VAL A 32 24.88 -25.19 19.12
N HIS A 33 24.08 -26.11 19.66
CA HIS A 33 22.66 -26.25 19.35
C HIS A 33 21.86 -25.07 19.89
N ILE A 34 22.22 -24.56 21.08
CA ILE A 34 21.60 -23.35 21.66
C ILE A 34 21.95 -22.14 20.80
N LEU A 35 23.18 -21.99 20.36
CA LEU A 35 23.60 -20.94 19.42
C LEU A 35 22.81 -21.02 18.11
N LYS A 36 22.65 -22.22 17.53
CA LYS A 36 21.79 -22.39 16.34
C LYS A 36 20.34 -22.04 16.63
N GLY A 37 19.80 -22.41 17.79
CA GLY A 37 18.46 -22.00 18.23
C GLY A 37 18.29 -20.49 18.29
N ILE A 38 19.30 -19.76 18.81
CA ILE A 38 19.32 -18.29 18.85
C ILE A 38 19.29 -17.71 17.42
N LEU A 39 20.11 -18.24 16.51
CA LEU A 39 20.19 -17.79 15.12
C LEU A 39 18.90 -18.03 14.34
N LEU A 40 18.09 -19.03 14.71
CA LEU A 40 16.83 -19.37 14.06
C LEU A 40 15.63 -18.67 14.70
N LYS A 41 15.48 -18.71 16.02
CA LYS A 41 14.31 -18.22 16.77
C LYS A 41 14.52 -16.87 17.44
N GLY A 42 15.76 -16.54 17.81
CA GLY A 42 16.16 -15.24 18.35
C GLY A 42 16.82 -14.32 17.31
N ARG A 43 16.54 -14.51 16.03
CA ARG A 43 17.23 -13.89 14.90
C ARG A 43 17.28 -12.37 14.98
N ASP A 44 16.20 -11.73 15.42
CA ASP A 44 16.10 -10.27 15.52
C ASP A 44 17.13 -9.71 16.50
N VAL A 45 17.18 -10.31 17.70
CA VAL A 45 18.11 -9.93 18.76
C VAL A 45 19.56 -10.22 18.34
N ALA A 46 19.80 -11.41 17.78
CA ALA A 46 21.12 -11.83 17.34
C ALA A 46 21.65 -10.93 16.19
N ASN A 47 20.82 -10.65 15.19
CA ASN A 47 21.21 -9.79 14.06
C ASN A 47 21.55 -8.37 14.51
N PHE A 48 20.77 -7.77 15.40
CA PHE A 48 21.07 -6.44 15.93
C PHE A 48 22.44 -6.42 16.62
N ILE A 49 22.70 -7.41 17.50
CA ILE A 49 23.96 -7.47 18.24
C ILE A 49 25.13 -7.68 17.27
N PHE A 50 25.02 -8.61 16.32
CA PHE A 50 26.09 -8.89 15.36
C PHE A 50 26.32 -7.73 14.38
N GLN A 51 25.29 -7.05 13.94
CA GLN A 51 25.40 -5.85 13.09
C GLN A 51 26.13 -4.72 13.83
N LYS A 52 25.83 -4.50 15.10
CA LYS A 52 26.54 -3.50 15.95
C LYS A 52 28.01 -3.86 16.17
N LEU A 53 28.32 -5.14 16.21
CA LEU A 53 29.70 -5.63 16.33
C LEU A 53 30.44 -5.72 14.98
N GLY A 54 29.76 -5.44 13.85
CA GLY A 54 30.33 -5.57 12.51
C GLY A 54 30.58 -7.02 12.08
N VAL A 55 29.86 -7.99 12.67
CA VAL A 55 30.05 -9.43 12.46
C VAL A 55 28.96 -9.98 11.55
N ASN A 56 29.34 -10.90 10.66
CA ASN A 56 28.39 -11.53 9.74
C ASN A 56 27.66 -12.72 10.39
N ALA A 57 26.37 -12.59 10.67
CA ALA A 57 25.54 -13.63 11.26
C ALA A 57 25.49 -14.91 10.42
N GLN A 58 25.52 -14.81 9.09
CA GLN A 58 25.51 -15.96 8.17
C GLN A 58 26.76 -16.80 8.30
N GLN A 59 27.92 -16.18 8.54
CA GLN A 59 29.17 -16.87 8.76
C GLN A 59 29.15 -17.67 10.07
N ILE A 60 28.62 -17.06 11.14
CA ILE A 60 28.44 -17.74 12.44
C ILE A 60 27.51 -18.95 12.29
N GLU A 61 26.40 -18.77 11.53
CA GLU A 61 25.45 -19.84 11.27
C GLU A 61 26.11 -21.03 10.54
N THR A 62 26.87 -20.75 9.50
CA THR A 62 27.61 -21.79 8.74
C THR A 62 28.59 -22.56 9.62
N LEU A 63 29.36 -21.86 10.47
CA LEU A 63 30.29 -22.48 11.40
C LEU A 63 29.59 -23.34 12.46
N ALA A 64 28.47 -22.86 12.98
CA ALA A 64 27.64 -23.62 13.92
C ALA A 64 27.09 -24.89 13.27
N ASP A 65 26.63 -24.83 12.03
CA ASP A 65 26.15 -26.01 11.30
C ASP A 65 27.28 -27.05 11.04
N GLN A 66 28.45 -26.58 10.69
CA GLN A 66 29.63 -27.46 10.52
C GLN A 66 29.97 -28.18 11.83
N GLU A 67 30.02 -27.48 12.94
CA GLU A 67 30.28 -28.09 14.26
C GLU A 67 29.17 -29.07 14.66
N ILE A 68 27.89 -28.75 14.43
CA ILE A 68 26.79 -29.68 14.70
C ILE A 68 26.94 -30.97 13.89
N GLN A 69 27.41 -30.89 12.63
CA GLN A 69 27.59 -32.07 11.79
C GLN A 69 28.73 -32.97 12.26
N HIS A 70 29.74 -32.43 12.95
CA HIS A 70 30.86 -33.18 13.52
C HIS A 70 30.56 -33.90 14.84
N LEU A 71 29.44 -33.55 15.50
CA LEU A 71 29.05 -34.16 16.76
C LEU A 71 28.60 -35.63 16.57
N PRO A 72 28.83 -36.52 17.58
CA PRO A 72 28.45 -37.92 17.49
C PRO A 72 26.96 -38.13 17.27
N ARG A 73 26.61 -39.06 16.37
CA ARG A 73 25.22 -39.46 16.09
C ARG A 73 24.93 -40.79 16.78
N VAL A 74 23.74 -40.88 17.39
CA VAL A 74 23.29 -42.10 18.11
C VAL A 74 21.91 -42.49 17.59
N GLN A 75 21.70 -43.76 17.27
CA GLN A 75 20.51 -44.24 16.58
C GLN A 75 19.23 -44.30 17.45
N SER A 76 19.29 -44.15 18.78
CA SER A 76 18.09 -44.15 19.65
C SER A 76 18.40 -43.53 21.01
N GLY A 77 17.50 -42.63 21.46
CA GLY A 77 17.53 -42.01 22.78
C GLY A 77 16.82 -40.66 22.80
N GLN A 78 16.24 -40.27 23.92
CA GLN A 78 15.73 -38.91 24.11
C GLN A 78 16.90 -37.95 24.29
N PRO A 79 16.89 -36.79 23.61
CA PRO A 79 17.94 -35.79 23.79
C PRO A 79 17.98 -35.26 25.22
N TYR A 80 19.15 -35.04 25.75
CA TYR A 80 19.38 -34.43 27.05
C TYR A 80 20.46 -33.33 26.96
N LEU A 81 20.37 -32.33 27.84
CA LEU A 81 21.35 -31.24 27.88
C LEU A 81 22.72 -31.76 28.36
N SER A 82 23.78 -31.42 27.66
CA SER A 82 25.16 -31.65 28.13
C SER A 82 25.45 -30.85 29.40
N THR A 83 26.53 -31.20 30.09
CA THR A 83 26.97 -30.41 31.24
C THR A 83 27.27 -28.97 30.84
N ASP A 84 27.88 -28.75 29.70
CA ASP A 84 28.21 -27.40 29.19
C ASP A 84 26.96 -26.62 28.80
N ALA A 85 25.97 -27.26 28.15
CA ALA A 85 24.70 -26.61 27.86
C ALA A 85 23.93 -26.24 29.16
N ASN A 86 23.95 -27.10 30.17
CA ASN A 86 23.37 -26.77 31.47
C ASN A 86 24.10 -25.61 32.16
N ASN A 87 25.43 -25.55 32.06
CA ASN A 87 26.23 -24.44 32.59
C ASN A 87 25.91 -23.11 31.91
N VAL A 88 25.76 -23.11 30.58
CA VAL A 88 25.35 -21.93 29.81
C VAL A 88 23.99 -21.43 30.28
N LEU A 89 22.97 -22.30 30.42
CA LEU A 89 21.64 -21.92 30.87
C LEU A 89 21.63 -21.47 32.34
N ALA A 90 22.41 -22.07 33.22
CA ALA A 90 22.55 -21.63 34.60
C ALA A 90 23.26 -20.26 34.69
N LYS A 91 24.29 -20.04 33.85
CA LYS A 91 24.99 -18.77 33.75
C LYS A 91 24.09 -17.65 33.22
N SER A 92 23.22 -17.96 32.23
CA SER A 92 22.24 -16.99 31.72
C SER A 92 21.27 -16.52 32.81
N GLN A 93 20.82 -17.42 33.72
CA GLN A 93 20.01 -17.03 34.87
C GLN A 93 20.76 -16.12 35.85
N SER A 94 22.06 -16.39 36.08
CA SER A 94 22.91 -15.53 36.91
C SER A 94 23.08 -14.13 36.29
N LEU A 95 23.32 -14.07 34.97
CA LEU A 95 23.48 -12.83 34.22
C LEU A 95 22.17 -12.01 34.21
N ALA A 96 21.03 -12.66 34.02
CA ALA A 96 19.72 -11.99 34.10
C ALA A 96 19.53 -11.32 35.48
N LYS A 97 19.83 -12.03 36.57
CA LYS A 97 19.76 -11.45 37.93
C LYS A 97 20.71 -10.27 38.12
N GLN A 98 21.94 -10.35 37.58
CA GLN A 98 22.92 -9.24 37.65
C GLN A 98 22.43 -8.01 36.89
N MET A 99 21.69 -8.20 35.79
CA MET A 99 21.06 -7.11 35.00
C MET A 99 19.76 -6.59 35.63
N GLY A 100 19.27 -7.24 36.70
CA GLY A 100 18.04 -6.88 37.39
C GLY A 100 16.77 -7.35 36.68
N ASP A 101 16.90 -8.41 35.88
CA ASP A 101 15.80 -9.03 35.14
C ASP A 101 15.09 -10.12 35.96
N GLU A 102 13.79 -10.27 35.76
CA GLU A 102 13.00 -11.35 36.36
C GLU A 102 13.00 -12.61 35.48
N PHE A 103 13.18 -12.44 34.16
CA PHE A 103 13.21 -13.53 33.18
C PHE A 103 14.52 -13.53 32.39
N VAL A 104 14.92 -14.75 31.97
CA VAL A 104 16.08 -14.95 31.09
C VAL A 104 15.64 -14.71 29.66
N SER A 105 16.28 -13.79 28.96
CA SER A 105 16.04 -13.40 27.59
C SER A 105 17.04 -14.01 26.62
N VAL A 106 16.77 -13.91 25.31
CA VAL A 106 17.64 -14.45 24.25
C VAL A 106 19.05 -13.87 24.31
N GLU A 107 19.17 -12.53 24.52
CA GLU A 107 20.48 -11.87 24.60
C GLU A 107 21.27 -12.26 25.86
N THR A 108 20.60 -12.60 26.97
CA THR A 108 21.29 -13.12 28.14
C THR A 108 21.81 -14.55 27.92
N ILE A 109 21.09 -15.37 27.14
CA ILE A 109 21.58 -16.69 26.72
C ILE A 109 22.79 -16.52 25.79
N LEU A 110 22.73 -15.62 24.81
CA LEU A 110 23.82 -15.33 23.87
C LEU A 110 25.08 -14.86 24.62
N LEU A 111 24.92 -13.99 25.62
CA LEU A 111 25.99 -13.51 26.49
C LEU A 111 26.57 -14.65 27.34
N ALA A 112 25.75 -15.58 27.81
CA ALA A 112 26.20 -16.76 28.53
C ALA A 112 27.03 -17.71 27.62
N VAL A 113 26.61 -17.90 26.37
CA VAL A 113 27.31 -18.71 25.37
C VAL A 113 28.73 -18.21 25.12
N ILE A 114 28.92 -16.88 24.90
CA ILE A 114 30.28 -16.35 24.65
C ILE A 114 31.17 -16.40 25.91
N SER A 115 30.56 -16.30 27.09
CA SER A 115 31.27 -16.27 28.37
C SER A 115 31.69 -17.68 28.86
N ASP A 116 31.13 -18.76 28.31
CA ASP A 116 31.34 -20.12 28.80
C ASP A 116 32.62 -20.77 28.26
N GLY A 117 33.20 -20.27 27.18
CA GLY A 117 34.41 -20.80 26.58
C GLY A 117 34.28 -22.15 25.86
N ALA A 118 33.07 -22.74 25.80
CA ALA A 118 32.76 -23.92 25.00
C ALA A 118 32.88 -23.63 23.49
N THR A 119 32.75 -24.67 22.64
CA THR A 119 32.89 -24.54 21.18
C THR A 119 32.05 -23.41 20.58
N ALA A 120 30.83 -23.26 21.03
CA ALA A 120 29.94 -22.14 20.59
C ALA A 120 30.53 -20.77 20.95
N GLY A 121 31.10 -20.62 22.15
CA GLY A 121 31.74 -19.37 22.57
C GLY A 121 33.03 -19.08 21.76
N ARG A 122 33.74 -20.12 21.33
CA ARG A 122 34.91 -19.96 20.43
C ARG A 122 34.49 -19.47 19.06
N ILE A 123 33.46 -20.06 18.45
CA ILE A 123 32.89 -19.59 17.17
C ILE A 123 32.59 -18.09 17.22
N LEU A 124 31.95 -17.61 18.29
CA LEU A 124 31.64 -16.20 18.45
C LEU A 124 32.91 -15.33 18.60
N LYS A 125 33.90 -15.78 19.36
CA LYS A 125 35.16 -15.06 19.56
C LYS A 125 36.00 -15.01 18.29
N ASP A 126 36.08 -16.12 17.55
CA ASP A 126 36.78 -16.20 16.27
C ASP A 126 36.13 -15.33 15.19
N ALA A 127 34.82 -15.16 15.27
CA ALA A 127 34.07 -14.20 14.44
C ALA A 127 34.27 -12.72 14.84
N GLY A 128 35.03 -12.43 15.91
CA GLY A 128 35.34 -11.06 16.36
C GLY A 128 34.46 -10.55 17.49
N CYS A 129 33.57 -11.37 18.07
CA CYS A 129 32.77 -10.96 19.21
C CYS A 129 33.57 -10.96 20.51
N THR A 130 33.51 -9.89 21.30
CA THR A 130 34.04 -9.88 22.67
C THR A 130 32.86 -9.78 23.66
N GLU A 131 33.06 -10.33 24.87
CA GLU A 131 32.01 -10.24 25.91
C GLU A 131 31.66 -8.78 26.27
N ASN A 132 32.68 -7.92 26.31
CA ASN A 132 32.49 -6.51 26.67
C ASN A 132 31.71 -5.75 25.59
N ASP A 133 31.99 -5.95 24.32
CA ASP A 133 31.32 -5.29 23.24
C ASP A 133 29.89 -5.83 23.07
N MET A 134 29.68 -7.13 23.30
CA MET A 134 28.37 -7.75 23.36
C MET A 134 27.52 -7.16 24.50
N ARG A 135 28.11 -6.95 25.69
CA ARG A 135 27.40 -6.26 26.79
C ARG A 135 26.98 -4.84 26.42
N LYS A 136 27.85 -4.08 25.73
CA LYS A 136 27.50 -2.73 25.26
C LYS A 136 26.37 -2.79 24.23
N ALA A 137 26.44 -3.68 23.26
CA ALA A 137 25.39 -3.86 22.26
C ALA A 137 24.03 -4.26 22.89
N ILE A 138 24.06 -5.12 23.93
CA ILE A 138 22.85 -5.48 24.70
C ILE A 138 22.28 -4.28 25.45
N LEU A 139 23.13 -3.44 26.05
CA LEU A 139 22.66 -2.22 26.73
C LEU A 139 22.02 -1.23 25.75
N GLU A 140 22.59 -1.11 24.54
CA GLU A 140 21.97 -0.31 23.47
C GLU A 140 20.65 -0.91 22.99
N LEU A 141 20.58 -2.24 22.78
CA LEU A 141 19.34 -2.94 22.39
C LEU A 141 18.23 -2.68 23.41
N ARG A 142 18.56 -2.78 24.68
CA ARG A 142 17.59 -2.65 25.79
C ARG A 142 17.19 -1.21 26.10
N GLN A 143 17.99 -0.22 25.74
CA GLN A 143 17.74 1.20 26.03
C GLN A 143 17.29 1.44 27.51
N GLY A 144 17.90 0.70 28.44
CA GLY A 144 17.58 0.76 29.87
C GLY A 144 16.33 -0.02 30.30
N GLN A 145 15.74 -0.82 29.45
CA GLN A 145 14.61 -1.69 29.80
C GLN A 145 15.10 -2.94 30.54
N LYS A 146 14.29 -3.41 31.52
CA LYS A 146 14.46 -4.67 32.22
C LYS A 146 13.44 -5.67 31.73
N VAL A 147 13.83 -6.94 31.72
CA VAL A 147 12.95 -8.05 31.31
C VAL A 147 12.11 -8.47 32.50
N SER A 148 10.94 -7.87 32.66
CA SER A 148 9.99 -8.12 33.77
C SER A 148 8.81 -8.98 33.37
N SER A 149 8.65 -9.35 32.08
CA SER A 149 7.58 -10.22 31.57
C SER A 149 8.14 -11.34 30.71
N GLN A 150 7.34 -12.40 30.52
CA GLN A 150 7.72 -13.51 29.65
C GLN A 150 7.80 -13.12 28.17
N SER A 151 7.16 -12.02 27.75
CA SER A 151 7.20 -11.43 26.40
C SER A 151 8.26 -10.33 26.25
N GLY A 152 9.14 -10.15 27.24
CA GLY A 152 10.09 -9.04 27.29
C GLY A 152 10.99 -8.91 26.06
N ASP A 153 11.35 -9.99 25.41
CA ASP A 153 12.18 -10.02 24.18
C ASP A 153 11.45 -9.47 22.94
N GLU A 154 10.11 -9.47 22.95
CA GLU A 154 9.30 -8.92 21.86
C GLU A 154 9.25 -7.40 21.91
N ASN A 155 9.53 -6.81 23.07
CA ASN A 155 9.43 -5.38 23.32
C ASN A 155 10.64 -4.56 22.84
N TYR A 156 11.69 -5.21 22.32
CA TYR A 156 12.85 -4.53 21.76
C TYR A 156 12.57 -4.07 20.32
N GLN A 157 12.94 -2.83 20.00
CA GLN A 157 12.75 -2.23 18.70
C GLN A 157 11.29 -2.32 18.20
N SER A 158 10.35 -2.00 19.08
CA SER A 158 8.92 -2.09 18.79
C SER A 158 8.51 -1.17 17.65
N LEU A 159 9.18 -0.02 17.50
CA LEU A 159 8.93 0.89 16.37
C LEU A 159 9.29 0.25 15.03
N ASP A 160 10.44 -0.41 14.93
CA ASP A 160 10.86 -1.04 13.67
C ASP A 160 9.99 -2.27 13.30
N LYS A 161 9.38 -2.91 14.31
CA LYS A 161 8.50 -4.07 14.11
C LYS A 161 7.06 -3.67 13.76
N TYR A 162 6.54 -2.62 14.38
CA TYR A 162 5.12 -2.26 14.35
C TYR A 162 4.84 -0.90 13.74
N ALA A 163 5.86 -0.20 13.24
CA ALA A 163 5.71 1.08 12.57
C ALA A 163 6.67 1.23 11.40
N LYS A 164 6.26 2.02 10.40
CA LYS A 164 7.05 2.31 9.20
C LYS A 164 7.63 3.72 9.32
N ASN A 165 8.94 3.87 9.13
CA ASN A 165 9.59 5.18 9.12
C ASN A 165 9.35 5.89 7.80
N LEU A 166 8.41 6.85 7.76
CA LEU A 166 8.06 7.59 6.55
C LEU A 166 9.17 8.54 6.10
N VAL A 167 9.97 9.10 7.02
CA VAL A 167 11.11 9.97 6.66
C VAL A 167 12.20 9.16 5.94
N GLU A 168 12.44 7.93 6.34
CA GLU A 168 13.39 7.06 5.66
C GLU A 168 12.87 6.61 4.29
N GLN A 169 11.57 6.31 4.19
CA GLN A 169 10.93 6.02 2.91
C GLN A 169 10.98 7.21 1.95
N ALA A 170 10.75 8.44 2.45
CA ALA A 170 10.93 9.66 1.67
C ALA A 170 12.37 9.84 1.19
N ARG A 171 13.37 9.57 2.05
CA ARG A 171 14.80 9.62 1.66
C ARG A 171 15.15 8.60 0.58
N SER A 172 14.54 7.44 0.61
CA SER A 172 14.76 6.38 -0.38
C SER A 172 13.92 6.54 -1.67
N GLY A 173 13.10 7.60 -1.80
CA GLY A 173 12.25 7.87 -2.96
C GLY A 173 11.09 6.89 -3.14
N LYS A 174 10.68 6.19 -2.07
CA LYS A 174 9.61 5.19 -2.12
C LYS A 174 8.21 5.76 -1.95
N LEU A 175 8.09 7.01 -1.49
CA LEU A 175 6.80 7.67 -1.33
C LEU A 175 6.33 8.29 -2.64
N ASP A 176 5.02 8.33 -2.83
CA ASP A 176 4.40 8.99 -3.96
C ASP A 176 4.42 10.52 -3.80
N PRO A 177 4.57 11.29 -4.89
CA PRO A 177 4.56 12.74 -4.82
C PRO A 177 3.19 13.24 -4.36
N VAL A 178 3.19 14.12 -3.37
CA VAL A 178 1.96 14.72 -2.82
C VAL A 178 1.68 16.05 -3.50
N ILE A 179 0.52 16.18 -4.10
CA ILE A 179 0.11 17.32 -4.93
C ILE A 179 -1.19 17.89 -4.39
N GLY A 180 -1.28 19.23 -4.35
CA GLY A 180 -2.51 19.95 -4.02
C GLY A 180 -2.96 19.86 -2.56
N ARG A 181 -2.06 19.51 -1.61
CA ARG A 181 -2.34 19.42 -0.16
C ARG A 181 -1.47 20.36 0.68
N ASP A 182 -1.00 21.44 0.08
CA ASP A 182 -0.07 22.38 0.73
C ASP A 182 -0.67 23.08 1.95
N ASP A 183 -1.95 23.43 1.89
CA ASP A 183 -2.61 24.15 2.97
C ASP A 183 -2.85 23.25 4.17
N GLU A 184 -3.27 22.00 3.95
CA GLU A 184 -3.45 21.00 5.00
C GLU A 184 -2.10 20.64 5.65
N ILE A 185 -1.05 20.40 4.85
CA ILE A 185 0.30 20.15 5.37
C ILE A 185 0.80 21.35 6.18
N ARG A 186 0.62 22.57 5.69
CA ARG A 186 0.98 23.80 6.43
C ARG A 186 0.21 23.89 7.74
N ARG A 187 -1.07 23.55 7.74
CA ARG A 187 -1.88 23.53 8.96
C ARG A 187 -1.41 22.49 9.96
N VAL A 188 -1.04 21.29 9.50
CA VAL A 188 -0.44 20.23 10.33
C VAL A 188 0.87 20.71 10.96
N LEU A 189 1.77 21.33 10.18
CA LEU A 189 3.03 21.91 10.66
C LEU A 189 2.79 22.99 11.73
N GLN A 190 1.82 23.88 11.54
CA GLN A 190 1.45 24.90 12.53
C GLN A 190 0.97 24.26 13.83
N ILE A 191 0.15 23.21 13.77
CA ILE A 191 -0.37 22.52 14.94
C ILE A 191 0.76 21.81 15.68
N LEU A 192 1.63 21.08 14.99
CA LEU A 192 2.78 20.38 15.58
C LEU A 192 3.77 21.33 16.27
N SER A 193 3.82 22.59 15.84
CA SER A 193 4.69 23.62 16.44
C SER A 193 4.07 24.33 17.66
N ARG A 194 2.81 24.04 18.01
CA ARG A 194 2.14 24.65 19.16
C ARG A 194 2.66 24.10 20.49
N ARG A 195 2.53 24.91 21.54
CA ARG A 195 2.88 24.48 22.92
C ARG A 195 1.85 23.51 23.51
N THR A 196 0.58 23.69 23.19
CA THR A 196 -0.55 22.89 23.67
C THR A 196 -1.46 22.57 22.50
N LYS A 197 -2.26 21.48 22.57
CA LYS A 197 -3.09 20.99 21.46
C LYS A 197 -2.24 20.83 20.18
N ASN A 198 -1.07 20.21 20.33
CA ASN A 198 -0.07 20.06 19.30
C ASN A 198 -0.16 18.73 18.55
N ASN A 199 -1.24 17.99 18.72
CA ASN A 199 -1.54 16.77 17.97
C ASN A 199 -2.62 17.09 16.95
N PRO A 200 -2.33 17.10 15.62
CA PRO A 200 -3.35 17.23 14.60
C PRO A 200 -4.15 15.93 14.47
N ILE A 201 -5.44 16.06 14.18
CA ILE A 201 -6.28 14.95 13.72
C ILE A 201 -6.88 15.32 12.36
N LEU A 202 -6.55 14.52 11.36
CA LEU A 202 -7.04 14.65 10.00
C LEU A 202 -8.44 14.03 9.93
N ILE A 203 -9.43 14.82 9.54
CA ILE A 203 -10.82 14.40 9.46
C ILE A 203 -11.28 14.53 8.00
N GLY A 204 -11.70 13.43 7.40
CA GLY A 204 -12.18 13.40 6.02
C GLY A 204 -12.71 12.03 5.67
N GLU A 205 -13.47 11.96 4.59
CA GLU A 205 -14.01 10.70 4.10
C GLU A 205 -12.90 9.75 3.62
N PRO A 206 -13.16 8.43 3.52
CA PRO A 206 -12.19 7.48 2.97
C PRO A 206 -11.80 7.88 1.53
N GLY A 207 -10.52 7.77 1.18
CA GLY A 207 -10.04 8.09 -0.16
C GLY A 207 -9.75 9.57 -0.44
N THR A 208 -9.96 10.49 0.54
CA THR A 208 -9.64 11.93 0.35
C THR A 208 -8.15 12.26 0.48
N GLY A 209 -7.28 11.28 0.75
CA GLY A 209 -5.82 11.48 0.79
C GLY A 209 -5.27 11.91 2.15
N LYS A 210 -5.88 11.51 3.26
CA LYS A 210 -5.38 11.80 4.62
C LYS A 210 -3.95 11.27 4.85
N THR A 211 -3.66 10.06 4.41
CA THR A 211 -2.33 9.43 4.53
C THR A 211 -1.30 10.17 3.65
N ALA A 212 -1.69 10.60 2.44
CA ALA A 212 -0.82 11.37 1.56
C ALA A 212 -0.33 12.69 2.19
N ILE A 213 -1.18 13.38 2.99
CA ILE A 213 -0.78 14.59 3.71
C ILE A 213 0.40 14.30 4.66
N VAL A 214 0.39 13.15 5.32
CA VAL A 214 1.44 12.74 6.25
C VAL A 214 2.71 12.33 5.50
N GLU A 215 2.57 11.69 4.36
CA GLU A 215 3.68 11.37 3.46
C GLU A 215 4.32 12.64 2.90
N GLY A 216 3.53 13.61 2.48
CA GLY A 216 4.01 14.93 2.07
C GLY A 216 4.71 15.70 3.19
N LEU A 217 4.26 15.54 4.43
CA LEU A 217 4.98 16.07 5.60
C LEU A 217 6.36 15.42 5.74
N ALA A 218 6.48 14.09 5.56
CA ALA A 218 7.76 13.39 5.61
C ALA A 218 8.71 13.88 4.51
N GLU A 219 8.22 14.11 3.28
CA GLU A 219 9.02 14.70 2.20
C GLU A 219 9.53 16.10 2.54
N ARG A 220 8.68 16.96 3.11
CA ARG A 220 9.10 18.31 3.52
C ARG A 220 10.14 18.28 4.64
N ILE A 221 10.06 17.33 5.58
CA ILE A 221 11.10 17.13 6.61
C ILE A 221 12.43 16.77 5.95
N VAL A 222 12.42 15.86 4.97
CA VAL A 222 13.65 15.46 4.24
C VAL A 222 14.26 16.61 3.44
N ARG A 223 13.42 17.45 2.81
CA ARG A 223 13.85 18.64 2.06
C ARG A 223 14.28 19.80 2.96
N GLY A 224 13.98 19.71 4.29
CA GLY A 224 14.23 20.80 5.23
C GLY A 224 13.23 21.96 5.13
N ASP A 225 12.14 21.80 4.38
CA ASP A 225 11.06 22.79 4.20
C ASP A 225 10.03 22.70 5.35
N VAL A 226 10.53 22.77 6.56
CA VAL A 226 9.75 22.72 7.80
C VAL A 226 10.35 23.69 8.83
N PRO A 227 9.57 24.13 9.85
CA PRO A 227 10.09 24.90 10.96
C PRO A 227 11.28 24.20 11.64
N GLU A 228 12.22 25.00 12.18
CA GLU A 228 13.49 24.52 12.78
C GLU A 228 13.28 23.39 13.81
N ASN A 229 12.23 23.51 14.62
CA ASN A 229 11.90 22.52 15.66
C ASN A 229 11.38 21.17 15.11
N LEU A 230 11.16 21.05 13.80
CA LEU A 230 10.67 19.84 13.13
C LEU A 230 11.70 19.20 12.20
N LYS A 231 12.82 19.86 11.88
CA LYS A 231 13.84 19.37 10.92
C LYS A 231 14.46 18.02 11.31
N ASP A 232 14.68 17.79 12.60
CA ASP A 232 15.31 16.58 13.13
C ASP A 232 14.30 15.53 13.60
N LYS A 233 13.01 15.73 13.29
CA LYS A 233 11.98 14.79 13.69
C LYS A 233 11.92 13.58 12.76
N GLN A 234 11.59 12.45 13.36
CA GLN A 234 11.27 11.23 12.65
C GLN A 234 9.75 11.02 12.68
N LEU A 235 9.19 10.62 11.56
CA LEU A 235 7.76 10.36 11.42
C LEU A 235 7.54 8.88 11.16
N TYR A 236 6.84 8.22 12.09
CA TYR A 236 6.54 6.80 12.00
C TYR A 236 5.03 6.59 11.81
N SER A 237 4.65 5.77 10.86
CA SER A 237 3.28 5.31 10.67
C SER A 237 3.05 3.99 11.40
N LEU A 238 2.14 3.97 12.35
CA LEU A 238 1.80 2.78 13.14
C LEU A 238 1.03 1.78 12.27
N ASP A 239 1.52 0.54 12.23
CA ASP A 239 0.87 -0.55 11.51
C ASP A 239 -0.04 -1.35 12.47
N MET A 240 -1.35 -1.04 12.44
CA MET A 240 -2.34 -1.72 13.27
C MET A 240 -2.46 -3.20 12.96
N GLY A 241 -2.28 -3.58 11.68
CA GLY A 241 -2.29 -4.98 11.27
C GLY A 241 -1.14 -5.77 11.89
N ALA A 242 0.07 -5.20 11.88
CA ALA A 242 1.25 -5.81 12.49
C ALA A 242 1.11 -5.95 14.03
N LEU A 243 0.48 -4.99 14.70
CA LEU A 243 0.22 -5.05 16.15
C LEU A 243 -0.73 -6.20 16.54
N VAL A 244 -1.74 -6.46 15.72
CA VAL A 244 -2.77 -7.48 15.97
C VAL A 244 -2.33 -8.85 15.46
N ALA A 245 -1.54 -8.92 14.38
CA ALA A 245 -1.11 -10.17 13.76
C ALA A 245 -0.38 -11.09 14.77
N GLY A 246 -0.86 -12.32 14.91
CA GLY A 246 -0.28 -13.33 15.80
C GLY A 246 -0.51 -13.11 17.30
N ALA A 247 -1.20 -12.05 17.72
CA ALA A 247 -1.59 -11.87 19.11
C ALA A 247 -2.70 -12.88 19.46
N LYS A 248 -2.39 -13.84 20.32
CA LYS A 248 -3.34 -14.89 20.77
C LYS A 248 -4.30 -14.39 21.83
N TYR A 249 -3.91 -13.39 22.60
CA TYR A 249 -4.65 -12.83 23.71
C TYR A 249 -4.64 -11.30 23.67
N LYS A 250 -5.69 -10.68 24.19
CA LYS A 250 -5.85 -9.22 24.31
C LYS A 250 -4.64 -8.53 24.96
N GLY A 251 -4.05 -9.14 25.97
CA GLY A 251 -2.90 -8.58 26.70
C GLY A 251 -1.64 -8.42 25.82
N GLU A 252 -1.43 -9.27 24.82
CA GLU A 252 -0.26 -9.19 23.94
C GLU A 252 -0.32 -7.94 23.05
N PHE A 253 -1.48 -7.62 22.49
CA PHE A 253 -1.68 -6.38 21.73
C PHE A 253 -1.43 -5.12 22.60
N GLU A 254 -2.02 -5.11 23.82
CA GLU A 254 -1.83 -3.98 24.75
C GLU A 254 -0.36 -3.81 25.12
N GLU A 255 0.37 -4.89 25.33
CA GLU A 255 1.80 -4.90 25.66
C GLU A 255 2.65 -4.38 24.50
N ARG A 256 2.37 -4.82 23.25
CA ARG A 256 3.04 -4.33 22.03
C ARG A 256 2.80 -2.83 21.84
N LEU A 257 1.55 -2.37 21.92
CA LEU A 257 1.21 -0.95 21.81
C LEU A 257 1.89 -0.12 22.91
N LYS A 258 1.88 -0.59 24.15
CA LYS A 258 2.55 0.06 25.27
C LYS A 258 4.06 0.15 25.05
N SER A 259 4.66 -0.88 24.46
CA SER A 259 6.08 -0.89 24.13
C SER A 259 6.42 0.16 23.05
N VAL A 260 5.64 0.27 21.98
CA VAL A 260 5.78 1.32 20.94
C VAL A 260 5.68 2.71 21.59
N ILE A 261 4.65 2.95 22.41
CA ILE A 261 4.43 4.23 23.05
C ILE A 261 5.57 4.59 24.00
N ASN A 262 6.08 3.63 24.76
CA ASN A 262 7.22 3.83 25.65
C ASN A 262 8.49 4.21 24.86
N GLU A 263 8.71 3.59 23.70
CA GLU A 263 9.84 3.91 22.83
C GLU A 263 9.72 5.32 22.24
N VAL A 264 8.52 5.70 21.77
CA VAL A 264 8.23 7.07 21.30
C VAL A 264 8.43 8.09 22.42
N THR A 265 7.92 7.82 23.61
CA THR A 265 8.02 8.73 24.76
C THR A 265 9.47 8.94 25.19
N LYS A 266 10.29 7.88 25.20
CA LYS A 266 11.74 7.95 25.51
C LYS A 266 12.54 8.76 24.48
N SER A 267 12.02 8.95 23.28
CA SER A 267 12.66 9.78 22.26
C SER A 267 12.63 11.28 22.58
N GLU A 268 12.00 11.69 23.69
CA GLU A 268 11.88 13.09 24.13
C GLU A 268 11.28 14.00 23.03
N GLY A 269 10.29 13.47 22.31
CA GLY A 269 9.58 14.18 21.26
C GLY A 269 10.34 14.30 19.93
N ARG A 270 11.40 13.51 19.72
CA ARG A 270 12.04 13.39 18.41
C ARG A 270 11.21 12.59 17.41
N ILE A 271 10.33 11.73 17.90
CA ILE A 271 9.45 10.89 17.10
C ILE A 271 8.03 11.45 17.12
N ILE A 272 7.42 11.51 15.94
CA ILE A 272 6.00 11.82 15.74
C ILE A 272 5.36 10.52 15.22
N LEU A 273 4.29 10.07 15.88
CA LEU A 273 3.59 8.84 15.53
C LEU A 273 2.33 9.17 14.72
N PHE A 274 2.26 8.69 13.49
CA PHE A 274 1.04 8.73 12.71
C PHE A 274 0.19 7.48 12.99
N ILE A 275 -1.07 7.68 13.27
CA ILE A 275 -2.04 6.62 13.56
C ILE A 275 -3.21 6.79 12.62
N ASP A 276 -3.25 5.97 11.58
CA ASP A 276 -4.41 5.91 10.70
C ASP A 276 -5.56 5.19 11.39
N GLU A 277 -6.78 5.54 11.04
CA GLU A 277 -7.99 5.03 11.69
C GLU A 277 -7.92 5.05 13.23
N ILE A 278 -7.41 6.16 13.79
CA ILE A 278 -7.14 6.29 15.25
C ILE A 278 -8.37 5.97 16.12
N HIS A 279 -9.57 6.05 15.56
CA HIS A 279 -10.83 5.68 16.22
C HIS A 279 -10.86 4.20 16.63
N THR A 280 -10.15 3.32 15.92
CA THR A 280 -10.05 1.89 16.26
C THR A 280 -9.39 1.67 17.62
N LEU A 281 -8.44 2.55 18.01
CA LEU A 281 -7.79 2.52 19.31
C LEU A 281 -8.63 3.18 20.42
N VAL A 282 -9.54 4.10 20.07
CA VAL A 282 -10.33 4.89 21.03
C VAL A 282 -11.71 4.29 21.24
N GLY A 283 -12.32 3.73 20.19
CA GLY A 283 -13.71 3.28 20.19
C GLY A 283 -13.94 1.83 20.57
N ALA A 284 -12.90 1.05 20.73
CA ALA A 284 -12.99 -0.38 20.97
C ALA A 284 -13.53 -0.78 22.38
N GLY A 285 -13.93 0.17 23.22
CA GLY A 285 -14.36 -0.06 24.61
C GLY A 285 -15.83 -0.41 24.84
N GLY A 286 -16.64 -0.67 23.81
CA GLY A 286 -18.10 -0.83 23.92
C GLY A 286 -18.67 -2.25 23.93
N GLY A 287 -17.86 -3.30 23.82
CA GLY A 287 -18.30 -4.70 23.84
C GLY A 287 -17.43 -5.58 24.74
N GLU A 288 -17.99 -6.67 25.28
CA GLU A 288 -17.20 -7.70 25.98
C GLU A 288 -16.11 -8.23 25.05
N GLY A 289 -14.85 -7.75 25.25
CA GLY A 289 -13.69 -8.14 24.44
C GLY A 289 -13.05 -7.02 23.61
N ALA A 290 -13.58 -5.80 23.61
CA ALA A 290 -13.05 -4.67 22.87
C ALA A 290 -11.74 -4.12 23.48
N MET A 291 -10.79 -3.74 22.61
CA MET A 291 -9.45 -3.27 22.99
C MET A 291 -9.53 -1.85 23.59
N ASP A 292 -9.17 -1.69 24.86
CA ASP A 292 -9.12 -0.36 25.50
C ASP A 292 -7.73 0.28 25.38
N ALA A 293 -7.27 0.41 24.12
CA ALA A 293 -6.00 1.06 23.80
C ALA A 293 -6.01 2.57 24.16
N ALA A 294 -7.20 3.15 24.28
CA ALA A 294 -7.34 4.55 24.70
C ALA A 294 -6.73 4.81 26.07
N ASN A 295 -6.83 3.87 26.99
CA ASN A 295 -6.25 4.00 28.34
C ASN A 295 -4.72 3.97 28.33
N ILE A 296 -4.09 3.43 27.30
CA ILE A 296 -2.64 3.43 27.12
C ILE A 296 -2.19 4.78 26.51
N LEU A 297 -2.95 5.31 25.53
CA LEU A 297 -2.62 6.57 24.84
C LEU A 297 -2.88 7.82 25.70
N LYS A 298 -4.01 7.85 26.40
CA LYS A 298 -4.46 9.02 27.18
C LYS A 298 -3.43 9.56 28.16
N PRO A 299 -2.71 8.77 28.97
CA PRO A 299 -1.71 9.28 29.91
C PRO A 299 -0.54 9.94 29.19
N ALA A 300 -0.01 9.34 28.12
CA ALA A 300 1.13 9.88 27.36
C ALA A 300 0.75 11.18 26.62
N LEU A 301 -0.46 11.22 26.01
CA LEU A 301 -1.01 12.43 25.41
C LEU A 301 -1.28 13.52 26.46
N ALA A 302 -1.79 13.15 27.65
CA ALA A 302 -2.11 14.09 28.71
C ALA A 302 -0.86 14.78 29.26
N ARG A 303 0.24 14.07 29.39
CA ARG A 303 1.53 14.63 29.84
C ARG A 303 2.28 15.36 28.73
N GLY A 304 1.83 15.27 27.47
CA GLY A 304 2.53 15.86 26.32
C GLY A 304 3.80 15.11 25.92
N GLU A 305 3.96 13.89 26.39
CA GLU A 305 5.11 13.01 26.11
C GLU A 305 5.00 12.35 24.75
N LEU A 306 3.76 12.12 24.28
CA LEU A 306 3.47 11.56 22.96
C LEU A 306 3.07 12.68 21.99
N ARG A 307 3.72 12.74 20.83
CA ARG A 307 3.31 13.53 19.69
C ARG A 307 2.70 12.61 18.65
N ALA A 308 1.45 12.85 18.29
CA ALA A 308 0.73 12.01 17.38
C ALA A 308 -0.03 12.84 16.32
N ILE A 309 -0.12 12.27 15.12
CA ILE A 309 -1.03 12.70 14.05
C ILE A 309 -2.07 11.59 13.95
N GLY A 310 -3.34 11.91 14.13
CA GLY A 310 -4.44 10.95 13.93
C GLY A 310 -5.09 11.16 12.58
N ALA A 311 -5.68 10.12 12.00
CA ALA A 311 -6.59 10.21 10.87
C ALA A 311 -7.88 9.43 11.17
N THR A 312 -9.03 9.97 10.77
CA THR A 312 -10.35 9.35 10.97
C THR A 312 -11.39 9.97 10.03
N THR A 313 -12.60 9.41 10.00
CA THR A 313 -13.75 10.01 9.32
C THR A 313 -14.50 10.97 10.25
N LEU A 314 -15.37 11.83 9.68
CA LEU A 314 -16.17 12.77 10.46
C LEU A 314 -17.12 12.04 11.43
N ASN A 315 -17.79 11.01 10.96
CA ASN A 315 -18.72 10.21 11.76
C ASN A 315 -18.05 9.56 12.96
N GLU A 316 -16.86 9.00 12.76
CA GLU A 316 -16.08 8.35 13.81
C GLU A 316 -15.48 9.36 14.79
N TYR A 317 -15.05 10.52 14.30
CA TYR A 317 -14.61 11.60 15.15
C TYR A 317 -15.72 12.04 16.12
N GLN A 318 -16.93 12.29 15.61
CA GLN A 318 -18.08 12.66 16.42
C GLN A 318 -18.48 11.57 17.42
N LYS A 319 -18.41 10.33 16.99
CA LYS A 319 -18.80 9.18 17.82
C LYS A 319 -17.84 8.91 18.96
N TYR A 320 -16.51 9.03 18.74
CA TYR A 320 -15.48 8.56 19.66
C TYR A 320 -14.64 9.68 20.27
N PHE A 321 -14.34 10.76 19.54
CA PHE A 321 -13.46 11.84 20.02
C PHE A 321 -14.21 13.00 20.69
N GLU A 322 -15.29 13.48 20.12
CA GLU A 322 -16.07 14.58 20.73
C GLU A 322 -16.67 14.20 22.09
N LYS A 323 -17.00 12.94 22.28
CA LYS A 323 -17.52 12.44 23.55
C LYS A 323 -16.46 12.32 24.62
N ASP A 324 -15.18 12.20 24.27
CA ASP A 324 -14.06 12.10 25.18
C ASP A 324 -13.34 13.45 25.32
N LYS A 325 -13.76 14.24 26.33
CA LYS A 325 -13.20 15.57 26.61
C LYS A 325 -11.69 15.58 26.87
N ALA A 326 -11.09 14.45 27.26
CA ALA A 326 -9.65 14.37 27.49
C ALA A 326 -8.89 14.33 26.15
N LEU A 327 -9.40 13.61 25.16
CA LEU A 327 -8.83 13.54 23.82
C LEU A 327 -9.11 14.82 23.04
N GLU A 328 -10.35 15.32 23.06
CA GLU A 328 -10.74 16.57 22.40
C GLU A 328 -9.84 17.76 22.76
N ARG A 329 -9.42 17.85 24.02
CA ARG A 329 -8.50 18.91 24.50
C ARG A 329 -7.05 18.73 24.04
N ARG A 330 -6.68 17.58 23.48
CA ARG A 330 -5.30 17.26 23.06
C ARG A 330 -5.11 17.26 21.56
N PHE A 331 -6.17 17.00 20.82
CA PHE A 331 -6.14 17.02 19.36
C PHE A 331 -6.70 18.35 18.82
N GLN A 332 -6.18 18.75 17.65
CA GLN A 332 -6.69 19.86 16.86
C GLN A 332 -7.10 19.34 15.50
N THR A 333 -8.31 19.60 15.12
CA THR A 333 -8.90 19.13 13.87
C THR A 333 -8.31 19.85 12.66
N VAL A 334 -8.08 19.06 11.60
CA VAL A 334 -7.75 19.49 10.24
C VAL A 334 -8.71 18.79 9.31
N MET A 335 -9.59 19.56 8.67
CA MET A 335 -10.51 18.99 7.68
C MET A 335 -9.74 18.65 6.40
N VAL A 336 -10.04 17.51 5.82
CA VAL A 336 -9.47 17.01 4.57
C VAL A 336 -10.65 16.74 3.64
N ASP A 337 -11.00 17.77 2.91
CA ASP A 337 -12.12 17.71 1.98
C ASP A 337 -11.71 17.00 0.67
N GLU A 338 -12.70 16.54 -0.06
CA GLU A 338 -12.53 16.03 -1.43
C GLU A 338 -11.94 17.14 -2.31
N PRO A 339 -10.87 16.87 -3.10
CA PRO A 339 -10.32 17.86 -4.00
C PRO A 339 -11.31 18.21 -5.11
N ASP A 340 -11.27 19.44 -5.59
CA ASP A 340 -12.03 19.84 -6.78
C ASP A 340 -11.50 19.13 -8.05
N GLU A 341 -12.28 19.19 -9.14
CA GLU A 341 -11.97 18.53 -10.41
C GLU A 341 -10.56 18.88 -10.90
N MET A 342 -10.18 20.17 -10.85
CA MET A 342 -8.87 20.63 -11.35
C MET A 342 -7.72 20.14 -10.49
N SER A 343 -7.89 20.15 -9.19
CA SER A 343 -6.91 19.61 -8.24
C SER A 343 -6.76 18.10 -8.38
N ALA A 344 -7.87 17.37 -8.55
CA ALA A 344 -7.87 15.92 -8.77
C ALA A 344 -7.13 15.55 -10.08
N ILE A 345 -7.38 16.27 -11.18
CA ILE A 345 -6.65 16.08 -12.45
C ILE A 345 -5.14 16.33 -12.24
N SER A 346 -4.78 17.36 -11.49
CA SER A 346 -3.37 17.66 -11.20
C SER A 346 -2.71 16.56 -10.37
N ILE A 347 -3.44 15.96 -9.43
CA ILE A 347 -2.97 14.80 -8.65
C ILE A 347 -2.72 13.61 -9.57
N LEU A 348 -3.68 13.25 -10.44
CA LEU A 348 -3.51 12.14 -11.37
C LEU A 348 -2.33 12.35 -12.33
N ARG A 349 -2.16 13.58 -12.85
CA ARG A 349 -1.01 13.94 -13.69
C ARG A 349 0.32 13.75 -12.97
N GLY A 350 0.38 14.06 -11.69
CA GLY A 350 1.59 13.87 -10.90
C GLY A 350 1.89 12.41 -10.55
N LEU A 351 0.86 11.58 -10.44
CA LEU A 351 1.00 10.14 -10.20
C LEU A 351 1.22 9.34 -11.48
N LYS A 352 0.81 9.88 -12.63
CA LYS A 352 0.80 9.23 -13.93
C LYS A 352 2.08 8.47 -14.25
N GLU A 353 3.26 9.12 -14.12
CA GLU A 353 4.55 8.51 -14.46
C GLU A 353 4.84 7.24 -13.63
N ARG A 354 4.43 7.20 -12.37
CA ARG A 354 4.59 6.01 -11.51
C ARG A 354 3.71 4.84 -11.95
N TYR A 355 2.45 5.12 -12.29
CA TYR A 355 1.53 4.10 -12.80
C TYR A 355 1.96 3.61 -14.18
N GLU A 356 2.43 4.50 -15.07
CA GLU A 356 3.01 4.14 -16.36
C GLU A 356 4.20 3.18 -16.19
N ASN A 357 5.08 3.46 -15.23
CA ASN A 357 6.25 2.63 -14.95
C ASN A 357 5.87 1.28 -14.32
N HIS A 358 4.87 1.27 -13.43
CA HIS A 358 4.40 0.04 -12.78
C HIS A 358 3.75 -0.91 -13.78
N HIS A 359 2.80 -0.41 -14.58
CA HIS A 359 2.06 -1.21 -15.55
C HIS A 359 2.78 -1.37 -16.89
N LYS A 360 3.85 -0.60 -17.12
CA LYS A 360 4.58 -0.57 -18.38
C LYS A 360 3.68 -0.20 -19.58
N VAL A 361 2.78 0.75 -19.38
CA VAL A 361 1.89 1.31 -20.38
C VAL A 361 1.97 2.82 -20.35
N ARG A 362 1.55 3.50 -21.41
CA ARG A 362 1.41 4.95 -21.45
C ARG A 362 -0.03 5.33 -21.09
N ILE A 363 -0.21 6.39 -20.31
CA ILE A 363 -1.52 6.93 -19.96
C ILE A 363 -1.68 8.28 -20.67
N GLN A 364 -2.71 8.43 -21.48
CA GLN A 364 -2.98 9.71 -22.13
C GLN A 364 -3.51 10.73 -21.11
N ASP A 365 -3.29 12.03 -21.36
CA ASP A 365 -3.80 13.10 -20.50
C ASP A 365 -5.33 13.09 -20.46
N ASP A 366 -5.95 12.81 -21.60
CA ASP A 366 -7.41 12.68 -21.72
C ASP A 366 -7.97 11.53 -20.86
N ALA A 367 -7.19 10.46 -20.65
CA ALA A 367 -7.57 9.39 -19.73
C ALA A 367 -7.59 9.88 -18.27
N CYS A 368 -6.61 10.68 -17.85
CA CYS A 368 -6.62 11.28 -16.50
C CYS A 368 -7.82 12.21 -16.31
N ILE A 369 -8.14 13.04 -17.30
CA ILE A 369 -9.30 13.92 -17.28
C ILE A 369 -10.60 13.10 -17.24
N ALA A 370 -10.69 12.04 -18.06
CA ALA A 370 -11.85 11.16 -18.09
C ALA A 370 -12.04 10.42 -16.76
N ALA A 371 -10.95 9.94 -16.15
CA ALA A 371 -11.01 9.26 -14.86
C ALA A 371 -11.62 10.13 -13.75
N VAL A 372 -11.23 11.41 -13.69
CA VAL A 372 -11.81 12.35 -12.72
C VAL A 372 -13.28 12.65 -13.06
N LYS A 373 -13.58 13.05 -14.29
CA LYS A 373 -14.93 13.47 -14.69
C LYS A 373 -15.95 12.34 -14.62
N LEU A 374 -15.60 11.17 -15.11
CA LEU A 374 -16.50 10.02 -15.11
C LEU A 374 -16.69 9.47 -13.69
N SER A 375 -15.64 9.43 -12.87
CA SER A 375 -15.77 8.99 -11.48
C SER A 375 -16.62 9.96 -10.64
N GLU A 376 -16.42 11.26 -10.79
CA GLU A 376 -17.22 12.27 -10.08
C GLU A 376 -18.71 12.15 -10.45
N ARG A 377 -18.98 11.89 -11.71
CA ARG A 377 -20.36 11.84 -12.24
C ARG A 377 -21.10 10.54 -11.95
N TYR A 378 -20.43 9.40 -12.06
CA TYR A 378 -21.07 8.08 -12.05
C TYR A 378 -20.76 7.22 -10.83
N ILE A 379 -19.75 7.60 -10.00
CA ILE A 379 -19.36 6.88 -8.80
C ILE A 379 -19.59 7.78 -7.60
N SER A 380 -20.75 7.63 -6.94
CA SER A 380 -21.17 8.49 -5.84
C SER A 380 -20.86 7.95 -4.44
N ASP A 381 -20.50 6.68 -4.33
CA ASP A 381 -20.22 5.97 -3.08
C ASP A 381 -18.74 6.05 -2.65
N ARG A 382 -17.89 6.67 -3.47
CA ARG A 382 -16.44 6.84 -3.24
C ARG A 382 -16.04 8.29 -3.52
N PHE A 383 -14.88 8.70 -2.98
CA PHE A 383 -14.40 10.09 -3.01
C PHE A 383 -13.15 10.25 -3.87
N LEU A 384 -12.98 11.46 -4.44
CA LEU A 384 -11.75 11.88 -5.12
C LEU A 384 -10.63 12.11 -4.08
N PRO A 385 -9.36 11.88 -4.43
CA PRO A 385 -8.86 11.43 -5.73
C PRO A 385 -8.87 9.91 -5.91
N ASP A 386 -9.13 9.14 -4.85
CA ASP A 386 -8.94 7.68 -4.79
C ASP A 386 -9.72 6.94 -5.89
N LYS A 387 -11.03 7.26 -6.06
CA LYS A 387 -11.84 6.62 -7.11
C LYS A 387 -11.31 6.84 -8.53
N ALA A 388 -10.72 8.01 -8.80
CA ALA A 388 -10.15 8.31 -10.12
C ALA A 388 -8.77 7.64 -10.31
N ILE A 389 -7.98 7.53 -9.24
CA ILE A 389 -6.72 6.78 -9.23
C ILE A 389 -6.98 5.30 -9.50
N ASP A 390 -7.96 4.70 -8.83
CA ASP A 390 -8.33 3.31 -9.03
C ASP A 390 -8.78 3.02 -10.47
N LEU A 391 -9.56 3.92 -11.08
CA LEU A 391 -9.94 3.79 -12.49
C LEU A 391 -8.73 3.80 -13.42
N MET A 392 -7.78 4.68 -13.18
CA MET A 392 -6.55 4.79 -13.95
C MET A 392 -5.70 3.52 -13.76
N ASP A 393 -5.60 3.02 -12.53
CA ASP A 393 -4.85 1.80 -12.18
C ASP A 393 -5.46 0.56 -12.85
N GLU A 394 -6.80 0.39 -12.75
CA GLU A 394 -7.50 -0.76 -13.36
C GLU A 394 -7.42 -0.73 -14.89
N ALA A 395 -7.60 0.44 -15.52
CA ALA A 395 -7.46 0.57 -16.97
C ALA A 395 -6.03 0.27 -17.43
N ALA A 396 -5.03 0.73 -16.71
CA ALA A 396 -3.63 0.42 -16.99
C ALA A 396 -3.30 -1.06 -16.78
N ALA A 397 -3.83 -1.68 -15.72
CA ALA A 397 -3.68 -3.11 -15.45
C ALA A 397 -4.34 -3.97 -16.55
N LYS A 398 -5.56 -3.58 -17.02
CA LYS A 398 -6.26 -4.23 -18.10
C LYS A 398 -5.45 -4.18 -19.40
N LEU A 399 -4.99 -2.99 -19.78
CA LEU A 399 -4.19 -2.82 -21.00
C LEU A 399 -2.87 -3.61 -20.93
N ARG A 400 -2.21 -3.66 -19.77
CA ARG A 400 -1.03 -4.51 -19.57
C ARG A 400 -1.36 -5.98 -19.79
N MET A 401 -2.49 -6.47 -19.25
CA MET A 401 -2.92 -7.86 -19.43
C MET A 401 -3.22 -8.16 -20.90
N GLU A 402 -3.90 -7.25 -21.61
CA GLU A 402 -4.16 -7.39 -23.05
C GLU A 402 -2.87 -7.43 -23.86
N ARG A 403 -1.91 -6.57 -23.57
CA ARG A 403 -0.60 -6.55 -24.23
C ARG A 403 0.21 -7.83 -24.00
N ASP A 404 0.18 -8.37 -22.78
CA ASP A 404 0.93 -9.56 -22.39
C ASP A 404 0.25 -10.84 -22.90
N SER A 405 -1.05 -10.77 -23.25
CA SER A 405 -1.85 -11.84 -23.82
C SER A 405 -1.68 -11.92 -25.35
N VAL A 406 -2.07 -13.05 -25.89
CA VAL A 406 -2.14 -13.24 -27.34
C VAL A 406 -3.34 -12.45 -27.89
N PRO A 407 -3.21 -11.64 -28.95
CA PRO A 407 -4.33 -10.92 -29.56
C PRO A 407 -5.49 -11.85 -29.92
N GLU A 408 -6.73 -11.32 -29.85
CA GLU A 408 -7.95 -12.11 -30.08
C GLU A 408 -7.96 -12.76 -31.46
N GLU A 409 -7.54 -12.03 -32.49
CA GLU A 409 -7.46 -12.53 -33.86
C GLU A 409 -6.50 -13.73 -33.98
N LEU A 410 -5.35 -13.66 -33.29
CA LEU A 410 -4.37 -14.76 -33.29
C LEU A 410 -4.87 -15.95 -32.47
N ASP A 411 -5.58 -15.74 -31.39
CA ASP A 411 -6.19 -16.79 -30.58
C ASP A 411 -7.32 -17.50 -31.35
N GLU A 412 -8.16 -16.72 -32.06
CA GLU A 412 -9.21 -17.32 -32.94
C GLU A 412 -8.61 -18.19 -34.05
N ILE A 413 -7.57 -17.71 -34.73
CA ILE A 413 -6.89 -18.49 -35.78
C ILE A 413 -6.30 -19.76 -35.16
N SER A 414 -5.64 -19.66 -33.99
CA SER A 414 -5.05 -20.81 -33.30
C SER A 414 -6.09 -21.83 -32.85
N ARG A 415 -7.27 -21.39 -32.39
CA ARG A 415 -8.39 -22.25 -32.01
C ARG A 415 -8.99 -22.96 -33.25
N LYS A 416 -9.23 -22.22 -34.34
CA LYS A 416 -9.69 -22.77 -35.60
C LYS A 416 -8.74 -23.84 -36.16
N LEU A 417 -7.45 -23.52 -36.16
CA LEU A 417 -6.40 -24.44 -36.60
C LEU A 417 -6.41 -25.73 -35.78
N LYS A 418 -6.49 -25.61 -34.45
CA LYS A 418 -6.58 -26.78 -33.56
C LYS A 418 -7.85 -27.60 -33.79
N GLN A 419 -8.98 -26.94 -34.07
CA GLN A 419 -10.24 -27.62 -34.39
C GLN A 419 -10.12 -28.43 -35.71
N LEU A 420 -9.59 -27.82 -36.79
CA LEU A 420 -9.39 -28.49 -38.07
C LEU A 420 -8.37 -29.63 -37.97
N GLU A 421 -7.33 -29.51 -37.18
CA GLU A 421 -6.37 -30.58 -36.92
C GLU A 421 -7.04 -31.78 -36.23
N ILE A 422 -7.93 -31.54 -35.26
CA ILE A 422 -8.71 -32.59 -34.60
C ILE A 422 -9.66 -33.26 -35.57
N GLU A 423 -10.35 -32.45 -36.38
CA GLU A 423 -11.28 -32.97 -37.43
C GLU A 423 -10.54 -33.83 -38.47
N ARG A 424 -9.37 -33.35 -38.92
CA ARG A 424 -8.51 -34.12 -39.84
C ARG A 424 -8.12 -35.48 -39.25
N GLU A 425 -7.70 -35.54 -37.99
CA GLU A 425 -7.34 -36.80 -37.32
C GLU A 425 -8.56 -37.73 -37.13
N ALA A 426 -9.76 -37.20 -36.96
CA ALA A 426 -10.99 -37.98 -36.91
C ALA A 426 -11.33 -38.59 -38.26
N ILE A 427 -11.31 -37.78 -39.34
CA ILE A 427 -11.64 -38.22 -40.73
C ILE A 427 -10.58 -39.18 -41.28
N LYS A 428 -9.33 -39.05 -40.86
CA LYS A 428 -8.26 -39.97 -41.23
C LYS A 428 -8.55 -41.42 -40.84
N ARG A 429 -9.36 -41.64 -39.79
CA ARG A 429 -9.84 -42.97 -39.39
C ARG A 429 -10.96 -43.51 -40.30
N GLU A 430 -11.66 -42.62 -41.02
CA GLU A 430 -12.74 -42.96 -41.93
C GLU A 430 -12.27 -43.16 -43.38
N ASN A 431 -11.00 -42.89 -43.72
CA ASN A 431 -10.37 -43.00 -45.04
C ASN A 431 -11.03 -42.14 -46.13
N ASP A 432 -11.63 -40.98 -45.83
CA ASP A 432 -12.20 -40.05 -46.81
C ASP A 432 -11.11 -39.10 -47.36
N GLN A 433 -10.34 -39.58 -48.35
CA GLN A 433 -9.19 -38.87 -48.91
C GLN A 433 -9.53 -37.46 -49.45
N PRO A 434 -10.65 -37.23 -50.19
CA PRO A 434 -10.98 -35.91 -50.69
C PRO A 434 -11.18 -34.85 -49.60
N LYS A 435 -11.77 -35.24 -48.46
CA LYS A 435 -11.94 -34.34 -47.30
C LYS A 435 -10.63 -34.08 -46.56
N ILE A 436 -9.77 -35.09 -46.47
CA ILE A 436 -8.44 -34.92 -45.87
C ILE A 436 -7.63 -33.91 -46.67
N ASP A 437 -7.62 -34.03 -48.02
CA ASP A 437 -6.88 -33.13 -48.89
C ASP A 437 -7.40 -31.66 -48.81
N GLN A 438 -8.72 -31.49 -48.63
CA GLN A 438 -9.29 -30.16 -48.40
C GLN A 438 -8.89 -29.59 -47.04
N LEU A 439 -9.00 -30.36 -45.96
CA LEU A 439 -8.60 -29.95 -44.62
C LEU A 439 -7.11 -29.64 -44.54
N ASP A 440 -6.26 -30.40 -45.23
CA ASP A 440 -4.82 -30.12 -45.27
C ASP A 440 -4.50 -28.79 -45.96
N LYS A 441 -5.26 -28.38 -46.99
CA LYS A 441 -5.15 -27.04 -47.57
C LYS A 441 -5.59 -25.95 -46.61
N ASP A 442 -6.76 -26.12 -46.01
CA ASP A 442 -7.31 -25.14 -45.07
C ASP A 442 -6.39 -24.96 -43.84
N ILE A 443 -5.81 -26.05 -43.33
CA ILE A 443 -4.82 -26.03 -42.26
C ILE A 443 -3.52 -25.33 -42.70
N ALA A 444 -3.06 -25.57 -43.93
CA ALA A 444 -1.84 -24.94 -44.45
C ALA A 444 -2.03 -23.43 -44.57
N ASP A 445 -3.17 -22.99 -45.13
CA ASP A 445 -3.50 -21.56 -45.28
C ASP A 445 -3.63 -20.85 -43.92
N LEU A 446 -4.32 -21.48 -42.95
CA LEU A 446 -4.45 -20.94 -41.61
C LEU A 446 -3.12 -20.90 -40.84
N ARG A 447 -2.23 -21.90 -41.04
CA ARG A 447 -0.88 -21.89 -40.45
C ARG A 447 -0.01 -20.78 -41.03
N GLU A 448 -0.13 -20.49 -42.31
CA GLU A 448 0.58 -19.38 -42.95
C GLU A 448 0.10 -18.04 -42.33
N GLN A 449 -1.23 -17.86 -42.23
CA GLN A 449 -1.83 -16.70 -41.58
C GLN A 449 -1.38 -16.57 -40.09
N GLU A 450 -1.48 -17.65 -39.31
CA GLU A 450 -1.02 -17.65 -37.91
C GLU A 450 0.43 -17.20 -37.81
N LYS A 451 1.30 -17.74 -38.69
CA LYS A 451 2.73 -17.39 -38.69
C LYS A 451 2.97 -15.91 -38.98
N GLN A 452 2.23 -15.34 -39.94
CA GLN A 452 2.33 -13.94 -40.32
C GLN A 452 1.85 -13.02 -39.16
N TYR A 453 0.67 -13.32 -38.59
CA TYR A 453 0.13 -12.57 -37.45
C TYR A 453 1.03 -12.69 -36.21
N ARG A 454 1.53 -13.88 -35.93
CA ARG A 454 2.46 -14.10 -34.79
C ARG A 454 3.76 -13.33 -34.97
N ALA A 455 4.37 -13.34 -36.16
CA ALA A 455 5.60 -12.59 -36.45
C ALA A 455 5.39 -11.08 -36.31
N LYS A 456 4.24 -10.55 -36.76
CA LYS A 456 3.87 -9.15 -36.60
C LYS A 456 3.72 -8.80 -35.13
N TRP A 457 2.95 -9.58 -34.38
CA TRP A 457 2.75 -9.38 -32.94
C TRP A 457 4.05 -9.46 -32.13
N GLU A 458 4.88 -10.47 -32.37
CA GLU A 458 6.17 -10.62 -31.70
C GLU A 458 7.11 -9.44 -32.02
N GLY A 459 7.10 -8.94 -33.25
CA GLY A 459 7.84 -7.77 -33.66
C GLY A 459 7.38 -6.49 -32.95
N GLU A 460 6.08 -6.24 -32.91
CA GLU A 460 5.52 -5.10 -32.17
C GLU A 460 5.83 -5.21 -30.67
N LYS A 461 5.61 -6.38 -30.07
CA LYS A 461 5.87 -6.64 -28.65
C LYS A 461 7.35 -6.43 -28.27
N ALA A 462 8.28 -6.82 -29.14
CA ALA A 462 9.70 -6.61 -28.90
C ALA A 462 10.06 -5.12 -28.86
N LEU A 463 9.51 -4.31 -29.76
CA LEU A 463 9.71 -2.85 -29.78
C LEU A 463 9.13 -2.20 -28.53
N VAL A 464 7.91 -2.60 -28.14
CA VAL A 464 7.25 -2.11 -26.92
C VAL A 464 8.08 -2.44 -25.67
N ASN A 465 8.54 -3.67 -25.54
CA ASN A 465 9.37 -4.08 -24.40
C ASN A 465 10.66 -3.26 -24.31
N LYS A 466 11.30 -2.97 -25.45
CA LYS A 466 12.51 -2.17 -25.49
C LYS A 466 12.25 -0.72 -25.03
N ILE A 467 11.14 -0.10 -25.47
CA ILE A 467 10.72 1.21 -24.97
C ILE A 467 10.57 1.19 -23.44
N GLN A 468 10.00 0.11 -22.88
CA GLN A 468 9.79 -0.01 -21.45
C GLN A 468 11.09 -0.22 -20.66
N GLU A 469 12.02 -1.00 -21.20
CA GLU A 469 13.35 -1.16 -20.62
C GLU A 469 14.10 0.18 -20.55
N ASP A 470 14.06 0.97 -21.63
CA ASP A 470 14.67 2.27 -21.69
C ASP A 470 14.03 3.28 -20.73
N LYS A 471 12.69 3.27 -20.59
CA LYS A 471 11.97 4.06 -19.58
C LYS A 471 12.36 3.69 -18.15
N GLN A 472 12.47 2.39 -17.86
CA GLN A 472 12.91 1.92 -16.55
C GLN A 472 14.34 2.36 -16.21
N GLN A 473 15.23 2.39 -17.21
CA GLN A 473 16.58 2.92 -17.05
C GLN A 473 16.58 4.43 -16.79
N ILE A 474 15.72 5.18 -17.47
CA ILE A 474 15.54 6.62 -17.22
C ILE A 474 15.13 6.86 -15.77
N GLU A 475 14.18 6.11 -15.25
CA GLU A 475 13.71 6.26 -13.87
C GLU A 475 14.81 5.94 -12.85
N ASN A 476 15.53 4.85 -13.05
CA ASN A 476 16.67 4.50 -12.21
C ASN A 476 17.76 5.60 -12.23
N LEU A 477 18.02 6.18 -13.39
CA LEU A 477 18.98 7.28 -13.54
C LEU A 477 18.47 8.58 -12.90
N LYS A 478 17.18 8.87 -12.91
CA LYS A 478 16.61 10.02 -12.20
C LYS A 478 16.82 9.89 -10.69
N ILE A 479 16.52 8.72 -10.13
CA ILE A 479 16.74 8.42 -8.71
C ILE A 479 18.23 8.53 -8.35
N GLU A 480 19.11 8.01 -9.21
CA GLU A 480 20.56 8.13 -9.02
C GLU A 480 21.02 9.60 -9.06
N ALA A 481 20.48 10.39 -9.99
CA ALA A 481 20.79 11.82 -10.09
C ALA A 481 20.35 12.61 -8.85
N GLU A 482 19.14 12.36 -8.34
CA GLU A 482 18.66 12.97 -7.09
C GLU A 482 19.52 12.58 -5.88
N ARG A 483 19.96 11.33 -5.82
CA ARG A 483 20.87 10.87 -4.77
C ARG A 483 22.23 11.56 -4.86
N ALA A 484 22.81 11.61 -6.07
CA ALA A 484 24.08 12.29 -6.31
C ALA A 484 24.00 13.80 -6.01
N GLU A 485 22.86 14.45 -6.30
CA GLU A 485 22.62 15.86 -5.98
C GLU A 485 22.60 16.10 -4.45
N ARG A 486 21.97 15.22 -3.70
CA ARG A 486 21.98 15.27 -2.21
C ARG A 486 23.37 15.04 -1.62
N GLU A 487 24.18 14.20 -2.27
CA GLU A 487 25.57 13.92 -1.88
C GLU A 487 26.56 15.01 -2.35
N GLY A 488 26.08 16.02 -3.13
CA GLY A 488 26.89 17.12 -3.65
C GLY A 488 27.77 16.74 -4.85
N ASN A 489 27.52 15.59 -5.48
CA ASN A 489 28.28 15.13 -6.65
C ASN A 489 27.68 15.67 -7.95
N TYR A 490 27.91 16.96 -8.21
CA TYR A 490 27.36 17.64 -9.39
C TYR A 490 27.92 17.16 -10.73
N GLU A 491 29.12 16.60 -10.77
CA GLU A 491 29.71 16.01 -11.97
C GLU A 491 28.87 14.81 -12.44
N ARG A 492 28.52 13.93 -11.50
CA ARG A 492 27.68 12.77 -11.79
C ARG A 492 26.26 13.17 -12.21
N VAL A 493 25.69 14.20 -11.58
CA VAL A 493 24.40 14.76 -11.95
C VAL A 493 24.41 15.27 -13.38
N ALA A 494 25.47 16.01 -13.76
CA ALA A 494 25.61 16.54 -15.13
C ALA A 494 25.77 15.42 -16.16
N GLU A 495 26.57 14.39 -15.88
CA GLU A 495 26.73 13.22 -16.76
C GLU A 495 25.37 12.54 -17.00
N ILE A 496 24.61 12.30 -15.93
CA ILE A 496 23.31 11.62 -16.03
C ILE A 496 22.33 12.50 -16.82
N ARG A 497 22.14 13.76 -16.43
CA ARG A 497 21.10 14.64 -17.00
C ARG A 497 21.37 15.01 -18.45
N TYR A 498 22.63 15.31 -18.82
CA TYR A 498 22.96 15.85 -20.14
C TYR A 498 23.42 14.78 -21.14
N SER A 499 23.89 13.63 -20.68
CA SER A 499 24.36 12.57 -21.58
C SER A 499 23.41 11.38 -21.57
N LYS A 500 23.28 10.67 -20.45
CA LYS A 500 22.57 9.38 -20.39
C LYS A 500 21.06 9.51 -20.60
N LEU A 501 20.41 10.45 -19.92
CA LEU A 501 18.96 10.66 -20.07
C LEU A 501 18.60 11.11 -21.48
N LYS A 502 19.42 11.97 -22.08
CA LYS A 502 19.17 12.44 -23.44
C LYS A 502 19.32 11.32 -24.46
N SER A 503 20.37 10.51 -24.36
CA SER A 503 20.58 9.35 -25.25
C SER A 503 19.40 8.38 -25.19
N LEU A 504 18.96 7.99 -24.00
CA LEU A 504 17.81 7.08 -23.83
C LEU A 504 16.51 7.69 -24.37
N GLN A 505 16.31 9.00 -24.19
CA GLN A 505 15.13 9.68 -24.74
C GLN A 505 15.15 9.69 -26.29
N ASP A 506 16.30 9.91 -26.91
CA ASP A 506 16.45 9.86 -28.36
C ASP A 506 16.23 8.42 -28.89
N ASP A 507 16.71 7.40 -28.18
CA ASP A 507 16.48 5.99 -28.50
C ASP A 507 14.98 5.64 -28.42
N ILE A 508 14.28 6.06 -27.38
CA ILE A 508 12.82 5.88 -27.23
C ILE A 508 12.09 6.52 -28.42
N ASN A 509 12.42 7.76 -28.80
CA ASN A 509 11.78 8.46 -29.91
C ASN A 509 12.01 7.71 -31.25
N ALA A 510 13.20 7.18 -31.46
CA ALA A 510 13.53 6.40 -32.64
C ALA A 510 12.72 5.08 -32.71
N ILE A 511 12.63 4.36 -31.59
CA ILE A 511 11.87 3.10 -31.49
C ILE A 511 10.37 3.37 -31.65
N GLN A 512 9.83 4.44 -31.06
CA GLN A 512 8.43 4.83 -31.26
C GLN A 512 8.10 5.13 -32.73
N SER A 513 9.02 5.76 -33.44
CA SER A 513 8.85 5.98 -34.88
C SER A 513 8.87 4.66 -35.68
N GLN A 514 9.72 3.72 -35.32
CA GLN A 514 9.75 2.37 -35.88
C GLN A 514 8.45 1.61 -35.60
N LEU A 515 7.94 1.69 -34.37
CA LEU A 515 6.68 1.04 -33.96
C LEU A 515 5.50 1.58 -34.75
N ARG A 516 5.35 2.91 -34.89
CA ARG A 516 4.30 3.54 -35.68
C ARG A 516 4.34 3.08 -37.16
N ASN A 517 5.54 2.94 -37.72
CA ASN A 517 5.72 2.46 -39.08
C ASN A 517 5.37 0.96 -39.22
N ALA A 518 5.63 0.15 -38.18
CA ALA A 518 5.32 -1.27 -38.18
C ALA A 518 3.82 -1.56 -37.97
N GLN A 519 3.14 -0.76 -37.17
CA GLN A 519 1.72 -0.90 -36.83
C GLN A 519 0.79 -0.56 -38.03
N GLY A 520 1.15 0.41 -38.86
CA GLY A 520 0.32 0.84 -39.99
C GLY A 520 -1.10 1.26 -39.55
N ALA A 521 -2.13 0.74 -40.25
CA ALA A 521 -3.54 1.05 -39.94
C ALA A 521 -4.14 0.17 -38.82
N GLU A 522 -3.54 -0.97 -38.53
CA GLU A 522 -4.04 -1.96 -37.57
C GLU A 522 -2.93 -2.33 -36.57
N ALA A 523 -2.93 -1.67 -35.41
CA ALA A 523 -2.03 -1.97 -34.31
C ALA A 523 -2.48 -3.24 -33.58
N MET A 524 -1.60 -4.24 -33.46
CA MET A 524 -1.90 -5.46 -32.69
C MET A 524 -1.61 -5.31 -31.20
N VAL A 525 -0.71 -4.39 -30.85
CA VAL A 525 -0.34 -4.11 -29.46
C VAL A 525 -0.68 -2.65 -29.15
N ARG A 526 -1.65 -2.45 -28.26
CA ARG A 526 -2.01 -1.13 -27.74
C ARG A 526 -1.09 -0.78 -26.59
N GLU A 527 -0.57 0.46 -26.59
CA GLU A 527 0.38 0.93 -25.58
C GLU A 527 -0.20 2.01 -24.68
N GLU A 528 -1.28 2.65 -25.08
CA GLU A 528 -1.79 3.86 -24.44
C GLU A 528 -3.18 3.62 -23.86
N VAL A 529 -3.34 3.97 -22.60
CA VAL A 529 -4.65 4.06 -21.94
C VAL A 529 -5.33 5.33 -22.39
N THR A 530 -6.53 5.22 -22.93
CA THR A 530 -7.35 6.29 -23.48
C THR A 530 -8.56 6.61 -22.59
N ALA A 531 -9.27 7.67 -22.90
CA ALA A 531 -10.53 8.00 -22.26
C ALA A 531 -11.59 6.88 -22.42
N ASP A 532 -11.56 6.15 -23.55
CA ASP A 532 -12.48 5.05 -23.83
C ASP A 532 -12.21 3.86 -22.89
N ASP A 533 -10.95 3.56 -22.60
CA ASP A 533 -10.59 2.49 -21.65
C ASP A 533 -11.09 2.82 -20.23
N ILE A 534 -10.96 4.06 -19.82
CA ILE A 534 -11.52 4.54 -18.55
C ILE A 534 -13.04 4.41 -18.53
N ALA A 535 -13.73 4.84 -19.61
CA ALA A 535 -15.18 4.73 -19.72
C ALA A 535 -15.66 3.27 -19.67
N GLU A 536 -14.88 2.34 -20.22
CA GLU A 536 -15.17 0.91 -20.15
C GLU A 536 -15.06 0.37 -18.70
N VAL A 537 -14.04 0.78 -17.94
CA VAL A 537 -13.91 0.41 -16.53
C VAL A 537 -15.08 0.97 -15.73
N VAL A 538 -15.43 2.26 -15.92
CA VAL A 538 -16.59 2.88 -15.25
C VAL A 538 -17.88 2.16 -15.61
N SER A 539 -18.06 1.77 -16.88
CA SER A 539 -19.21 0.99 -17.34
C SER A 539 -19.32 -0.35 -16.63
N ARG A 540 -18.18 -1.02 -16.40
CA ARG A 540 -18.14 -2.29 -15.68
C ARG A 540 -18.51 -2.13 -14.20
N TRP A 541 -18.08 -1.06 -13.56
CA TRP A 541 -18.38 -0.79 -12.15
C TRP A 541 -19.83 -0.37 -11.93
N THR A 542 -20.36 0.48 -12.83
CA THR A 542 -21.69 1.10 -12.68
C THR A 542 -22.80 0.36 -13.42
N GLY A 543 -22.45 -0.48 -14.41
CA GLY A 543 -23.42 -1.12 -15.32
C GLY A 543 -23.98 -0.15 -16.40
N ILE A 544 -23.49 1.08 -16.50
CA ILE A 544 -23.95 2.06 -17.49
C ILE A 544 -23.19 1.87 -18.81
N PRO A 545 -23.89 1.76 -19.98
CA PRO A 545 -23.22 1.53 -21.27
C PRO A 545 -22.25 2.65 -21.67
N VAL A 546 -21.06 2.30 -22.17
CA VAL A 546 -19.99 3.22 -22.61
C VAL A 546 -20.51 4.26 -23.60
N THR A 547 -21.33 3.85 -24.57
CA THR A 547 -21.89 4.74 -25.60
C THR A 547 -22.68 5.91 -25.00
N ARG A 548 -23.32 5.73 -23.86
CA ARG A 548 -24.03 6.80 -23.14
C ARG A 548 -23.10 7.72 -22.38
N MET A 549 -21.93 7.23 -21.97
CA MET A 549 -20.94 8.03 -21.23
C MET A 549 -20.12 8.94 -22.15
N LEU A 550 -19.81 8.48 -23.35
CA LEU A 550 -18.94 9.20 -24.31
C LEU A 550 -19.68 10.26 -25.15
N GLN A 551 -21.01 10.30 -25.10
CA GLN A 551 -21.75 11.40 -25.75
C GLN A 551 -21.33 12.74 -25.16
N SER A 552 -20.95 13.68 -26.03
CA SER A 552 -20.55 15.00 -25.58
C SER A 552 -21.67 15.65 -24.76
N GLU A 553 -21.34 16.30 -23.64
CA GLU A 553 -22.32 17.03 -22.83
C GLU A 553 -23.08 18.06 -23.66
N ARG A 554 -22.40 18.64 -24.63
CA ARG A 554 -22.98 19.64 -25.51
C ARG A 554 -24.09 19.03 -26.38
N GLU A 555 -23.90 17.84 -26.92
CA GLU A 555 -24.94 17.13 -27.70
C GLU A 555 -26.13 16.76 -26.81
N LYS A 556 -25.87 16.22 -25.61
CA LYS A 556 -26.93 15.91 -24.65
C LYS A 556 -27.75 17.16 -24.30
N LEU A 557 -27.09 18.29 -24.05
CA LEU A 557 -27.81 19.54 -23.71
C LEU A 557 -28.61 20.13 -24.87
N LEU A 558 -28.19 19.92 -26.12
CA LEU A 558 -28.94 20.36 -27.31
C LEU A 558 -30.22 19.56 -27.49
N HIS A 559 -30.24 18.27 -27.21
CA HIS A 559 -31.39 17.39 -27.39
C HIS A 559 -32.18 17.13 -26.09
N LEU A 560 -31.88 17.84 -25.01
CA LEU A 560 -32.48 17.60 -23.68
C LEU A 560 -34.00 17.66 -23.71
N GLU A 561 -34.60 18.65 -24.38
CA GLU A 561 -36.06 18.79 -24.47
C GLU A 561 -36.69 17.60 -25.23
N GLU A 562 -36.14 17.22 -26.36
CA GLU A 562 -36.61 16.09 -27.16
C GLU A 562 -36.59 14.79 -26.37
N GLU A 563 -35.52 14.55 -25.60
CA GLU A 563 -35.40 13.36 -24.79
C GLU A 563 -36.39 13.34 -23.61
N LEU A 564 -36.55 14.47 -22.93
CA LEU A 564 -37.55 14.59 -21.85
C LEU A 564 -38.96 14.37 -22.36
N HIS A 565 -39.29 14.84 -23.58
CA HIS A 565 -40.59 14.61 -24.22
C HIS A 565 -40.87 13.13 -24.56
N LYS A 566 -39.87 12.28 -24.69
CA LYS A 566 -40.07 10.84 -24.89
C LYS A 566 -40.75 10.16 -23.69
N ARG A 567 -40.51 10.67 -22.47
CA ARG A 567 -41.12 10.14 -21.24
C ARG A 567 -42.29 11.01 -20.74
N VAL A 568 -42.20 12.32 -20.90
CA VAL A 568 -43.22 13.28 -20.40
C VAL A 568 -43.93 13.88 -21.58
N ILE A 569 -45.13 13.42 -21.84
CA ILE A 569 -45.97 13.90 -22.95
C ILE A 569 -46.68 15.19 -22.49
N GLY A 570 -46.52 16.25 -23.28
CA GLY A 570 -46.98 17.60 -22.91
C GLY A 570 -46.02 18.26 -21.90
N GLN A 571 -46.49 19.23 -21.15
CA GLN A 571 -45.73 20.00 -20.15
C GLN A 571 -44.56 20.79 -20.76
N ASP A 572 -44.77 21.34 -21.98
CA ASP A 572 -43.72 22.02 -22.76
C ASP A 572 -43.04 23.15 -22.00
N GLU A 573 -43.84 24.00 -21.28
CA GLU A 573 -43.31 25.09 -20.49
C GLU A 573 -42.39 24.62 -19.34
N ALA A 574 -42.76 23.52 -18.67
CA ALA A 574 -41.97 22.95 -17.58
C ALA A 574 -40.67 22.34 -18.11
N ILE A 575 -40.74 21.61 -19.23
CA ILE A 575 -39.58 20.98 -19.87
C ILE A 575 -38.59 22.04 -20.36
N THR A 576 -39.10 23.10 -21.03
CA THR A 576 -38.27 24.21 -21.49
C THR A 576 -37.59 24.94 -20.33
N ALA A 577 -38.33 25.24 -19.26
CA ALA A 577 -37.81 25.94 -18.10
C ALA A 577 -36.69 25.15 -17.40
N VAL A 578 -36.86 23.82 -17.27
CA VAL A 578 -35.85 22.92 -16.71
C VAL A 578 -34.62 22.84 -17.62
N SER A 579 -34.83 22.65 -18.92
CA SER A 579 -33.77 22.53 -19.91
C SER A 579 -32.92 23.80 -20.00
N ASP A 580 -33.53 24.96 -19.97
CA ASP A 580 -32.86 26.26 -19.99
C ASP A 580 -32.04 26.50 -18.71
N ALA A 581 -32.54 26.09 -17.56
CA ALA A 581 -31.80 26.20 -16.31
C ALA A 581 -30.54 25.32 -16.32
N VAL A 582 -30.63 24.08 -16.80
CA VAL A 582 -29.52 23.17 -16.94
C VAL A 582 -28.49 23.72 -17.94
N ARG A 583 -28.94 24.20 -19.11
CA ARG A 583 -28.06 24.82 -20.12
C ARG A 583 -27.30 26.03 -19.57
N ARG A 584 -28.00 26.95 -18.86
CA ARG A 584 -27.36 28.13 -18.26
C ARG A 584 -26.29 27.78 -17.24
N SER A 585 -26.56 26.80 -16.39
CA SER A 585 -25.57 26.32 -15.42
C SER A 585 -24.34 25.74 -16.09
N ARG A 586 -24.52 24.88 -17.09
CA ARG A 586 -23.41 24.24 -17.83
C ARG A 586 -22.65 25.20 -18.74
N ALA A 587 -23.22 26.33 -19.10
CA ALA A 587 -22.55 27.43 -19.81
C ALA A 587 -21.68 28.30 -18.88
N GLY A 588 -21.56 27.96 -17.58
CA GLY A 588 -20.74 28.73 -16.63
C GLY A 588 -21.33 30.12 -16.27
N LEU A 589 -22.61 30.37 -16.57
CA LEU A 589 -23.26 31.64 -16.32
C LEU A 589 -23.82 31.75 -14.88
N GLN A 590 -23.55 30.77 -14.02
CA GLN A 590 -24.11 30.70 -12.68
C GLN A 590 -22.98 30.50 -11.63
N ASP A 591 -23.20 31.01 -10.41
CA ASP A 591 -22.27 30.82 -9.30
C ASP A 591 -22.17 29.32 -8.93
N PRO A 592 -20.99 28.71 -8.95
CA PRO A 592 -20.79 27.29 -8.62
C PRO A 592 -21.27 26.89 -7.22
N LYS A 593 -21.36 27.85 -6.31
CA LYS A 593 -21.83 27.62 -4.92
C LYS A 593 -23.37 27.59 -4.80
N ARG A 594 -24.10 27.85 -5.87
CA ARG A 594 -25.57 27.82 -5.87
C ARG A 594 -26.09 26.58 -6.58
N PRO A 595 -27.26 26.04 -6.16
CA PRO A 595 -27.92 24.98 -6.91
C PRO A 595 -28.17 25.40 -8.37
N ILE A 596 -28.15 24.47 -9.30
CA ILE A 596 -28.44 24.68 -10.73
C ILE A 596 -29.77 25.43 -10.91
N ALA A 597 -30.79 24.98 -10.21
CA ALA A 597 -32.09 25.67 -10.14
C ALA A 597 -32.91 25.11 -8.97
N SER A 598 -33.94 25.86 -8.59
CA SER A 598 -34.99 25.42 -7.68
C SER A 598 -36.33 25.61 -8.35
N PHE A 599 -37.10 24.52 -8.47
CA PHE A 599 -38.41 24.53 -9.14
C PHE A 599 -39.52 24.13 -8.18
N ILE A 600 -40.69 24.74 -8.35
CA ILE A 600 -41.92 24.30 -7.71
C ILE A 600 -42.89 23.89 -8.82
N PHE A 601 -43.19 22.60 -8.90
CA PHE A 601 -44.18 22.08 -9.84
C PHE A 601 -45.58 22.06 -9.19
N LEU A 602 -46.45 22.91 -9.68
CA LEU A 602 -47.86 23.03 -9.23
C LEU A 602 -48.77 22.31 -10.21
N GLY A 603 -49.64 21.45 -9.71
CA GLY A 603 -50.59 20.73 -10.54
C GLY A 603 -51.26 19.58 -9.80
N THR A 604 -52.32 19.03 -10.38
CA THR A 604 -53.04 17.87 -9.84
C THR A 604 -52.21 16.60 -9.84
N THR A 605 -52.68 15.56 -9.16
CA THR A 605 -52.01 14.26 -9.14
C THR A 605 -52.06 13.62 -10.54
N GLY A 606 -50.97 12.99 -10.98
CA GLY A 606 -50.90 12.28 -12.25
C GLY A 606 -50.46 13.09 -13.46
N VAL A 607 -50.21 14.42 -13.33
CA VAL A 607 -49.79 15.28 -14.47
C VAL A 607 -48.31 15.18 -14.86
N GLY A 608 -47.53 14.28 -14.24
CA GLY A 608 -46.14 14.04 -14.63
C GLY A 608 -45.09 14.80 -13.82
N LYS A 609 -45.41 15.46 -12.68
CA LYS A 609 -44.43 16.22 -11.87
C LYS A 609 -43.22 15.41 -11.43
N THR A 610 -43.44 14.23 -10.85
CA THR A 610 -42.36 13.34 -10.41
C THR A 610 -41.69 12.67 -11.60
N GLU A 611 -42.42 12.37 -12.66
CA GLU A 611 -41.91 11.75 -13.86
C GLU A 611 -40.91 12.65 -14.59
N LEU A 612 -41.15 13.96 -14.64
CA LEU A 612 -40.18 14.91 -15.19
C LEU A 612 -38.88 14.92 -14.41
N ALA A 613 -38.92 14.86 -13.08
CA ALA A 613 -37.69 14.77 -12.26
C ALA A 613 -36.92 13.46 -12.50
N LYS A 614 -37.64 12.33 -12.61
CA LYS A 614 -37.03 11.03 -12.94
C LYS A 614 -36.43 11.01 -14.35
N ALA A 615 -37.15 11.52 -15.34
CA ALA A 615 -36.67 11.64 -16.72
C ALA A 615 -35.40 12.52 -16.80
N LEU A 616 -35.35 13.59 -16.03
CA LEU A 616 -34.18 14.46 -15.95
C LEU A 616 -32.99 13.73 -15.32
N ALA A 617 -33.20 12.98 -14.22
CA ALA A 617 -32.16 12.20 -13.57
C ALA A 617 -31.63 11.10 -14.51
N GLU A 618 -32.51 10.35 -15.16
CA GLU A 618 -32.14 9.35 -16.14
C GLU A 618 -31.30 9.93 -17.29
N TYR A 619 -31.69 11.09 -17.80
CA TYR A 619 -30.98 11.71 -18.91
C TYR A 619 -29.61 12.27 -18.53
N LEU A 620 -29.49 12.92 -17.36
CA LEU A 620 -28.26 13.53 -16.90
C LEU A 620 -27.26 12.50 -16.34
N PHE A 621 -27.77 11.49 -15.63
CA PHE A 621 -26.94 10.52 -14.89
C PHE A 621 -27.06 9.09 -15.42
N ASN A 622 -27.87 8.87 -16.48
CA ASN A 622 -28.19 7.56 -17.06
C ASN A 622 -28.88 6.57 -16.10
N ASP A 623 -29.40 7.06 -14.98
CA ASP A 623 -30.12 6.29 -13.97
C ASP A 623 -31.17 7.15 -13.29
N GLU A 624 -32.45 6.71 -13.32
CA GLU A 624 -33.55 7.44 -12.67
C GLU A 624 -33.48 7.42 -11.13
N THR A 625 -32.71 6.50 -10.56
CA THR A 625 -32.52 6.37 -9.11
C THR A 625 -31.49 7.35 -8.55
N MET A 626 -30.68 7.98 -9.40
CA MET A 626 -29.71 9.02 -9.03
C MET A 626 -30.39 10.35 -8.66
N MET A 627 -31.39 10.23 -7.79
CA MET A 627 -32.20 11.31 -7.29
C MET A 627 -32.61 11.04 -5.84
N THR A 628 -32.31 11.94 -4.94
CA THR A 628 -32.81 11.85 -3.56
C THR A 628 -34.28 12.27 -3.52
N ARG A 629 -35.19 11.34 -3.27
CA ARG A 629 -36.61 11.59 -3.12
C ARG A 629 -37.04 11.56 -1.66
N ILE A 630 -37.65 12.66 -1.19
CA ILE A 630 -38.21 12.73 0.15
C ILE A 630 -39.75 12.86 -0.01
N ASP A 631 -40.50 11.89 0.47
CA ASP A 631 -41.94 11.90 0.46
C ASP A 631 -42.47 12.47 1.78
N MET A 632 -42.99 13.69 1.73
CA MET A 632 -43.46 14.39 2.92
C MET A 632 -44.68 13.74 3.57
N SER A 633 -45.35 12.80 2.90
CA SER A 633 -46.45 12.05 3.50
C SER A 633 -45.97 11.11 4.60
N GLU A 634 -44.74 10.65 4.52
CA GLU A 634 -44.10 9.79 5.52
C GLU A 634 -43.70 10.54 6.80
N TYR A 635 -43.65 11.87 6.75
CA TYR A 635 -43.21 12.74 7.85
C TYR A 635 -44.36 13.49 8.53
N GLN A 636 -45.61 13.08 8.33
CA GLN A 636 -46.77 13.80 8.88
C GLN A 636 -47.09 13.42 10.34
N GLU A 637 -46.59 12.33 10.86
CA GLU A 637 -46.83 11.94 12.25
C GLU A 637 -45.77 12.56 13.19
N LYS A 638 -46.28 13.32 14.19
CA LYS A 638 -45.45 13.76 15.32
C LYS A 638 -45.29 12.59 16.30
N PHE A 639 -44.12 12.03 16.37
CA PHE A 639 -43.71 11.23 17.54
C PHE A 639 -43.12 12.13 18.62
#